data_27f098df39e574c16c1dcc2020bb5541
#
_entry.id   27f098df39e574c16c1dcc2020bb5541
#
_cell.length_a   1.000
_cell.length_b   1.000
_cell.length_c   1.000
_cell.angle_alpha   90.00
_cell.angle_beta   90.00
_cell.angle_gamma   90.00
#
_symmetry.space_group_name_H-M   'P 1'
#
loop_
_entity.id
_entity.type
_entity.pdbx_description
1 polymer ?
#
loop_
_entity_poly.entity_id
_entity_poly.type
_entity_poly.pdbx_seq_one_letter_code
_entity_poly.pdbx_strand_id
1 'polypeptide(L)'
;MKKHIGKAYDKVDSKGILTGKPSYTGDFVPKDALVIKVLRSPHAQARIKSIDTSKAKLIPGVEAIFTHEDVPNTRFTLAGQTYPEPSAYDALILDPVVRYVGDEVALVVAKDEATALKAMPLIKVEYEVQKPVLDMHTAIDHETVVHPEDDIHNNIPVGQDYKRNICVSYHKRVGDVEAELAKCDYVVDGTYFDQATRQTAMEPFQSFGYVDALGRVVIVSSTQIVFHVRRHIARALGIPATKVRVLKPRIGGGFGSKQTACTEIMTAFVAWTLKKPCYLLYDRTESQTCSTTRHAREWKIRVGATKDGIIKVIDMDSITDAGAHATHCFTTTTAGEHKSIPLYNKATAIHYGTEGVYMNHTPGGAFRGYGATEALWPLECAVNNLADKMGVDPAELRQKNLIAEGEQSLVYAPDEYLDSGLFQDTINRVKEMARWDERPHSWDIDERYRGGLGMALALQGSGVANIDVASVEIRLGDDGNYTLYTGSSEMGMGSNTVLTQMACEVIGCPMEYMTVVESDTDIVPFDPGSYASSTTYVTGTAAKMAAEELRTKIIAKFAEFFETDVENVEFDGVVATTKDGSKTMDIHQLAPKLLVGVKAEQLSGFATWGSHTSPPPFMASIAEVKVDKQTGKVIPLHFYSCIDCGTVINPKLARVQVEGGVVQAIGMALYEDVRYSNNGRLETNNLMTYKIPTRQDIGELHTDFVESYEPTGGFGAKSIGEVVINTGCPAIQHAIKNAVGADVRTLPMTPEKVFMAMDEKYKV
;
A
#
# COMPACT_ATOMS: atom_id res chain seq x y z
N MET A 1 -11.12 -14.41 29.97
CA MET A 1 -10.69 -13.00 29.76
C MET A 1 -9.54 -13.02 28.77
N LYS A 2 -9.56 -12.21 27.68
CA LYS A 2 -8.48 -12.16 26.71
C LYS A 2 -7.17 -11.75 27.40
N LYS A 3 -6.09 -12.51 27.18
CA LYS A 3 -4.77 -12.24 27.79
C LYS A 3 -4.02 -11.13 27.06
N HIS A 4 -4.05 -11.14 25.72
CA HIS A 4 -3.23 -10.27 24.89
C HIS A 4 -4.04 -9.43 23.90
N ILE A 5 -5.16 -9.94 23.38
CA ILE A 5 -6.01 -9.23 22.41
C ILE A 5 -6.66 -8.01 23.07
N GLY A 6 -6.63 -6.86 22.40
CA GLY A 6 -7.15 -5.59 22.90
C GLY A 6 -6.19 -4.85 23.87
N LYS A 7 -4.97 -5.35 24.05
CA LYS A 7 -3.97 -4.69 24.92
C LYS A 7 -2.96 -3.88 24.14
N ALA A 8 -2.59 -2.74 24.69
CA ALA A 8 -1.64 -1.79 24.11
C ALA A 8 -0.18 -2.21 24.42
N TYR A 9 0.36 -3.12 23.62
CA TYR A 9 1.78 -3.45 23.68
C TYR A 9 2.62 -2.49 22.84
N ASP A 10 3.85 -2.22 23.31
CA ASP A 10 4.87 -1.60 22.51
C ASP A 10 5.36 -2.56 21.42
N LYS A 11 5.92 -2.03 20.32
CA LYS A 11 6.50 -2.87 19.27
C LYS A 11 7.62 -3.73 19.86
N VAL A 12 7.61 -5.03 19.54
CA VAL A 12 8.60 -6.01 20.05
C VAL A 12 10.04 -5.63 19.73
N ASP A 13 10.27 -4.86 18.67
CA ASP A 13 11.58 -4.39 18.21
C ASP A 13 11.91 -2.93 18.63
N SER A 14 11.00 -2.23 19.33
CA SER A 14 11.14 -0.79 19.66
C SER A 14 12.43 -0.45 20.39
N LYS A 15 12.86 -1.29 21.34
CA LYS A 15 14.10 -1.07 22.10
C LYS A 15 15.34 -1.08 21.21
N GLY A 16 15.42 -2.03 20.26
CA GLY A 16 16.52 -2.12 19.30
C GLY A 16 16.63 -0.87 18.44
N ILE A 17 15.48 -0.39 17.93
CA ILE A 17 15.41 0.80 17.08
C ILE A 17 15.86 2.05 17.85
N LEU A 18 15.27 2.29 19.03
CA LEU A 18 15.55 3.46 19.86
C LEU A 18 16.99 3.51 20.36
N THR A 19 17.67 2.38 20.45
CA THR A 19 19.08 2.28 20.86
C THR A 19 20.06 2.22 19.69
N GLY A 20 19.58 2.37 18.45
CA GLY A 20 20.44 2.43 17.25
C GLY A 20 21.09 1.12 16.88
N LYS A 21 20.46 -0.04 17.16
CA LYS A 21 20.98 -1.33 16.69
C LYS A 21 20.93 -1.41 15.17
N PRO A 22 21.98 -1.94 14.50
CA PRO A 22 21.96 -2.18 13.06
C PRO A 22 20.74 -3.00 12.66
N SER A 23 19.95 -2.51 11.73
CA SER A 23 18.66 -3.12 11.41
C SER A 23 18.22 -2.93 9.96
N TYR A 24 18.76 -1.94 9.25
CA TYR A 24 18.37 -1.59 7.88
C TYR A 24 19.35 -2.18 6.86
N THR A 25 18.95 -2.28 5.61
CA THR A 25 19.75 -2.88 4.53
C THR A 25 21.17 -2.33 4.47
N GLY A 26 21.35 -1.00 4.59
CA GLY A 26 22.67 -0.37 4.57
C GLY A 26 23.60 -0.77 5.72
N ASP A 27 23.04 -1.22 6.85
CA ASP A 27 23.81 -1.65 8.01
C ASP A 27 24.51 -3.01 7.79
N PHE A 28 24.07 -3.78 6.80
CA PHE A 28 24.59 -5.11 6.47
C PHE A 28 25.57 -5.11 5.29
N VAL A 29 25.81 -3.95 4.68
CA VAL A 29 26.70 -3.82 3.52
C VAL A 29 28.17 -3.93 3.98
N PRO A 30 28.96 -4.91 3.48
CA PRO A 30 30.38 -4.97 3.74
C PRO A 30 31.12 -3.73 3.23
N LYS A 31 32.18 -3.33 3.93
CA LYS A 31 32.98 -2.14 3.57
C LYS A 31 33.69 -2.22 2.21
N ASP A 32 33.91 -3.43 1.73
CA ASP A 32 34.54 -3.74 0.45
C ASP A 32 33.54 -4.08 -0.66
N ALA A 33 32.24 -3.95 -0.40
CA ALA A 33 31.22 -4.10 -1.42
C ALA A 33 31.38 -3.03 -2.52
N LEU A 34 31.23 -3.46 -3.77
CA LEU A 34 31.20 -2.55 -4.90
C LEU A 34 29.95 -1.67 -4.85
N VAL A 35 30.08 -0.42 -5.26
CA VAL A 35 28.97 0.51 -5.35
C VAL A 35 28.46 0.55 -6.78
N ILE A 36 27.14 0.46 -6.94
CA ILE A 36 26.46 0.63 -8.22
C ILE A 36 25.86 2.04 -8.26
N LYS A 37 26.11 2.77 -9.32
CA LYS A 37 25.37 4.01 -9.65
C LYS A 37 24.76 3.87 -11.03
N VAL A 38 23.58 4.47 -11.23
CA VAL A 38 22.82 4.37 -12.47
C VAL A 38 22.96 5.65 -13.28
N LEU A 39 23.45 5.54 -14.52
CA LEU A 39 23.39 6.64 -15.46
C LEU A 39 21.94 6.76 -15.95
N ARG A 40 21.35 7.94 -15.84
CA ARG A 40 19.95 8.21 -16.10
C ARG A 40 19.75 9.01 -17.39
N SER A 41 18.64 8.74 -18.07
CA SER A 41 18.22 9.47 -19.25
C SER A 41 17.87 10.93 -18.96
N PRO A 42 18.38 11.90 -19.74
CA PRO A 42 17.91 13.26 -19.72
C PRO A 42 16.66 13.51 -20.57
N HIS A 43 16.22 12.50 -21.35
CA HIS A 43 15.11 12.58 -22.29
C HIS A 43 13.92 11.78 -21.81
N ALA A 44 12.73 12.29 -22.08
CA ALA A 44 11.47 11.62 -21.73
C ALA A 44 11.12 10.47 -22.70
N GLN A 45 11.50 10.60 -23.99
CA GLN A 45 11.35 9.53 -24.98
C GLN A 45 12.50 9.61 -25.97
N ALA A 46 13.30 8.55 -26.03
CA ALA A 46 14.41 8.46 -27.00
C ALA A 46 14.84 7.01 -27.21
N ARG A 47 15.36 6.72 -28.39
CA ARG A 47 16.11 5.51 -28.69
C ARG A 47 17.60 5.77 -28.52
N ILE A 48 18.30 4.89 -27.82
CA ILE A 48 19.75 4.92 -27.70
C ILE A 48 20.35 4.40 -29.02
N LYS A 49 21.15 5.23 -29.71
CA LYS A 49 21.88 4.84 -30.95
C LYS A 49 23.22 4.19 -30.63
N SER A 50 23.93 4.76 -29.64
CA SER A 50 25.22 4.26 -29.21
C SER A 50 25.57 4.72 -27.81
N ILE A 51 26.37 3.92 -27.11
CA ILE A 51 26.94 4.26 -25.79
C ILE A 51 28.45 3.99 -25.84
N ASP A 52 29.26 5.06 -25.72
CA ASP A 52 30.71 4.95 -25.60
C ASP A 52 31.12 5.02 -24.12
N THR A 53 31.53 3.90 -23.56
CA THR A 53 32.02 3.72 -22.20
C THR A 53 33.55 3.70 -22.09
N SER A 54 34.27 3.83 -23.21
CA SER A 54 35.71 3.58 -23.29
C SER A 54 36.54 4.42 -22.31
N LYS A 55 36.25 5.72 -22.20
CA LYS A 55 36.93 6.63 -21.28
C LYS A 55 36.57 6.40 -19.83
N ALA A 56 35.32 6.09 -19.56
CA ALA A 56 34.82 5.83 -18.20
C ALA A 56 35.45 4.55 -17.62
N LYS A 57 35.62 3.51 -18.43
CA LYS A 57 36.29 2.26 -18.05
C LYS A 57 37.76 2.43 -17.65
N LEU A 58 38.42 3.50 -18.08
CA LEU A 58 39.83 3.78 -17.71
C LEU A 58 39.99 4.45 -16.35
N ILE A 59 38.92 4.85 -15.69
CA ILE A 59 39.00 5.46 -14.34
C ILE A 59 39.42 4.38 -13.33
N PRO A 60 40.55 4.58 -12.59
CA PRO A 60 41.00 3.61 -11.61
C PRO A 60 39.98 3.35 -10.52
N GLY A 61 39.59 2.10 -10.32
CA GLY A 61 38.58 1.68 -9.36
C GLY A 61 37.19 1.49 -9.95
N VAL A 62 37.00 1.75 -11.24
CA VAL A 62 35.81 1.26 -11.98
C VAL A 62 36.00 -0.23 -12.24
N GLU A 63 35.06 -1.05 -11.83
CA GLU A 63 35.08 -2.50 -12.00
C GLU A 63 34.40 -2.93 -13.30
N ALA A 64 33.21 -2.38 -13.57
CA ALA A 64 32.45 -2.65 -14.78
C ALA A 64 31.50 -1.50 -15.12
N ILE A 65 31.12 -1.40 -16.40
CA ILE A 65 30.02 -0.55 -16.87
C ILE A 65 29.17 -1.43 -17.78
N PHE A 66 27.89 -1.60 -17.44
CA PHE A 66 26.91 -2.37 -18.18
C PHE A 66 25.93 -1.46 -18.90
N THR A 67 25.57 -1.82 -20.12
CA THR A 67 24.60 -1.15 -21.00
C THR A 67 23.51 -2.13 -21.40
N HIS A 68 22.53 -1.69 -22.19
CA HIS A 68 21.48 -2.58 -22.72
C HIS A 68 22.02 -3.74 -23.57
N GLU A 69 23.24 -3.65 -24.09
CA GLU A 69 23.91 -4.74 -24.83
C GLU A 69 24.46 -5.86 -23.92
N ASP A 70 24.63 -5.56 -22.62
CA ASP A 70 25.27 -6.47 -21.66
C ASP A 70 24.26 -7.25 -20.80
N VAL A 71 22.96 -6.95 -20.91
CA VAL A 71 21.90 -7.51 -20.04
C VAL A 71 21.03 -8.51 -20.80
N PRO A 72 20.39 -9.48 -20.11
CA PRO A 72 19.41 -10.36 -20.74
C PRO A 72 18.25 -9.58 -21.38
N ASN A 73 17.89 -9.92 -22.62
CA ASN A 73 16.71 -9.38 -23.28
C ASN A 73 15.45 -10.19 -22.91
N THR A 74 15.10 -10.17 -21.62
CA THR A 74 13.93 -10.88 -21.08
C THR A 74 13.02 -9.89 -20.38
N ARG A 75 11.82 -9.71 -20.92
CA ARG A 75 10.85 -8.78 -20.30
C ARG A 75 10.29 -9.35 -19.01
N PHE A 76 10.08 -8.45 -18.06
CA PHE A 76 9.48 -8.70 -16.78
C PHE A 76 8.53 -7.55 -16.40
N THR A 77 7.72 -7.77 -15.37
CA THR A 77 6.96 -6.68 -14.72
C THR A 77 7.66 -6.23 -13.47
N LEU A 78 7.54 -4.95 -13.13
CA LEU A 78 8.05 -4.39 -11.88
C LEU A 78 7.07 -4.58 -10.71
N ALA A 79 5.80 -4.85 -10.99
CA ALA A 79 4.74 -4.94 -9.99
C ALA A 79 4.80 -6.24 -9.19
N GLY A 80 4.88 -6.13 -7.88
CA GLY A 80 4.79 -7.27 -6.96
C GLY A 80 3.38 -7.44 -6.40
N GLN A 81 2.62 -8.30 -7.04
CA GLN A 81 1.26 -8.68 -6.62
C GLN A 81 0.98 -10.09 -7.13
N THR A 82 -0.18 -10.64 -7.00
CA THR A 82 -0.58 -12.00 -7.34
C THR A 82 0.31 -12.75 -8.38
N TYR A 83 0.04 -13.99 -8.64
CA TYR A 83 0.71 -14.76 -9.70
C TYR A 83 -0.33 -15.66 -10.41
N PRO A 84 -0.40 -15.63 -11.78
CA PRO A 84 0.37 -14.74 -12.68
C PRO A 84 0.03 -13.26 -12.43
N GLU A 85 1.02 -12.39 -12.59
CA GLU A 85 0.84 -10.96 -12.45
C GLU A 85 -0.10 -10.44 -13.56
N PRO A 86 -1.13 -9.63 -13.22
CA PRO A 86 -2.01 -9.01 -14.22
C PRO A 86 -1.41 -7.79 -14.91
N SER A 87 -0.21 -7.39 -14.51
CA SER A 87 0.51 -6.23 -15.05
C SER A 87 1.26 -6.60 -16.33
N ALA A 88 1.51 -5.60 -17.18
CA ALA A 88 2.27 -5.78 -18.39
C ALA A 88 3.73 -6.20 -18.10
N TYR A 89 4.26 -7.09 -18.93
CA TYR A 89 5.68 -7.42 -18.99
C TYR A 89 6.33 -6.46 -19.99
N ASP A 90 6.60 -5.24 -19.56
CA ASP A 90 7.02 -4.11 -20.37
C ASP A 90 8.39 -3.53 -19.99
N ALA A 91 9.06 -4.10 -18.98
CA ALA A 91 10.38 -3.66 -18.51
C ALA A 91 11.51 -4.62 -18.92
N LEU A 92 12.71 -4.07 -19.11
CA LEU A 92 14.00 -4.76 -19.21
C LEU A 92 14.93 -4.23 -18.11
N ILE A 93 16.04 -4.93 -17.83
CA ILE A 93 17.04 -4.46 -16.84
C ILE A 93 17.64 -3.13 -17.29
N LEU A 94 17.98 -3.01 -18.56
CA LEU A 94 18.35 -1.80 -19.29
C LEU A 94 17.72 -1.91 -20.68
N ASP A 95 17.00 -0.89 -21.10
CA ASP A 95 16.27 -0.89 -22.38
C ASP A 95 16.97 0.04 -23.39
N PRO A 96 17.07 -0.33 -24.68
CA PRO A 96 17.55 0.58 -25.71
C PRO A 96 16.61 1.75 -25.98
N VAL A 97 15.40 1.75 -25.44
CA VAL A 97 14.43 2.85 -25.50
C VAL A 97 14.20 3.39 -24.08
N VAL A 98 14.52 4.65 -23.88
CA VAL A 98 14.23 5.36 -22.62
C VAL A 98 12.87 6.05 -22.72
N ARG A 99 12.05 5.95 -21.64
CA ARG A 99 10.64 6.32 -21.65
C ARG A 99 10.23 7.40 -20.65
N TYR A 100 11.16 7.82 -19.78
CA TYR A 100 10.96 8.99 -18.91
C TYR A 100 12.30 9.63 -18.55
N VAL A 101 12.27 10.90 -18.10
CA VAL A 101 13.49 11.56 -17.61
C VAL A 101 13.87 10.94 -16.26
N GLY A 102 14.97 10.21 -16.25
CA GLY A 102 15.42 9.41 -15.09
C GLY A 102 15.48 7.92 -15.35
N ASP A 103 15.05 7.46 -16.53
CA ASP A 103 15.11 6.06 -16.96
C ASP A 103 16.54 5.51 -16.99
N GLU A 104 16.73 4.23 -16.83
CA GLU A 104 18.02 3.57 -16.71
C GLU A 104 18.74 3.45 -18.07
N VAL A 105 19.97 3.96 -18.14
CA VAL A 105 20.81 3.93 -19.36
C VAL A 105 22.00 3.00 -19.23
N ALA A 106 22.70 3.07 -18.09
CA ALA A 106 23.86 2.23 -17.82
C ALA A 106 24.08 2.05 -16.32
N LEU A 107 24.65 0.90 -15.93
CA LEU A 107 25.08 0.63 -14.56
C LEU A 107 26.61 0.82 -14.45
N VAL A 108 27.03 1.75 -13.63
CA VAL A 108 28.47 2.00 -13.33
C VAL A 108 28.78 1.34 -12.00
N VAL A 109 29.66 0.34 -12.03
CA VAL A 109 30.06 -0.42 -10.88
C VAL A 109 31.50 -0.03 -10.51
N ALA A 110 31.73 0.44 -9.31
CA ALA A 110 33.02 0.91 -8.85
C ALA A 110 33.29 0.54 -7.39
N LYS A 111 34.55 0.70 -6.97
CA LYS A 111 35.00 0.44 -5.60
C LYS A 111 34.33 1.34 -4.55
N ASP A 112 33.87 2.54 -4.94
CA ASP A 112 33.19 3.51 -4.10
C ASP A 112 32.32 4.46 -4.96
N GLU A 113 31.43 5.18 -4.30
CA GLU A 113 30.49 6.12 -4.95
C GLU A 113 31.23 7.26 -5.69
N ALA A 114 32.28 7.82 -5.07
CA ALA A 114 33.02 8.93 -5.67
C ALA A 114 33.68 8.51 -6.99
N THR A 115 34.17 7.28 -7.09
CA THR A 115 34.73 6.71 -8.31
C THR A 115 33.65 6.53 -9.38
N ALA A 116 32.48 5.98 -9.01
CA ALA A 116 31.35 5.82 -9.95
C ALA A 116 30.88 7.18 -10.50
N LEU A 117 30.69 8.18 -9.62
CA LEU A 117 30.27 9.54 -10.01
C LEU A 117 31.30 10.25 -10.90
N LYS A 118 32.60 9.97 -10.74
CA LYS A 118 33.65 10.45 -11.65
C LYS A 118 33.58 9.81 -13.05
N ALA A 119 33.22 8.54 -13.13
CA ALA A 119 33.16 7.82 -14.39
C ALA A 119 31.91 8.19 -15.21
N MET A 120 30.78 8.41 -14.57
CA MET A 120 29.49 8.66 -15.24
C MET A 120 29.53 9.76 -16.32
N PRO A 121 30.06 10.96 -16.08
CA PRO A 121 30.08 12.03 -17.10
C PRO A 121 31.00 11.75 -18.28
N LEU A 122 31.85 10.73 -18.21
CA LEU A 122 32.71 10.30 -19.32
C LEU A 122 32.03 9.31 -20.25
N ILE A 123 30.87 8.78 -19.89
CA ILE A 123 30.03 7.95 -20.75
C ILE A 123 29.31 8.88 -21.72
N LYS A 124 29.49 8.62 -23.01
CA LYS A 124 28.82 9.38 -24.07
C LYS A 124 27.68 8.54 -24.62
N VAL A 125 26.48 9.09 -24.61
CA VAL A 125 25.30 8.46 -25.16
C VAL A 125 24.77 9.30 -26.32
N GLU A 126 24.54 8.68 -27.44
CA GLU A 126 23.88 9.29 -28.59
C GLU A 126 22.43 8.84 -28.65
N TYR A 127 21.52 9.80 -28.62
CA TYR A 127 20.08 9.56 -28.58
C TYR A 127 19.41 9.99 -29.89
N GLU A 128 18.40 9.23 -30.28
CA GLU A 128 17.38 9.64 -31.24
C GLU A 128 16.14 10.05 -30.44
N VAL A 129 16.04 11.34 -30.20
CA VAL A 129 14.98 11.91 -29.36
C VAL A 129 13.67 11.95 -30.14
N GLN A 130 12.58 11.53 -29.49
CA GLN A 130 11.22 11.54 -30.01
C GLN A 130 10.36 12.50 -29.22
N LYS A 131 9.22 12.90 -29.79
CA LYS A 131 8.23 13.75 -29.09
C LYS A 131 7.60 12.93 -27.97
N PRO A 132 7.65 13.39 -26.70
CA PRO A 132 7.10 12.64 -25.60
C PRO A 132 5.58 12.78 -25.51
N VAL A 133 4.93 11.76 -24.91
CA VAL A 133 3.52 11.74 -24.52
C VAL A 133 3.43 12.25 -23.08
N LEU A 134 2.97 13.50 -22.88
CA LEU A 134 2.96 14.18 -21.58
C LEU A 134 1.56 14.64 -21.13
N ASP A 135 0.51 14.38 -21.91
CA ASP A 135 -0.87 14.71 -21.60
C ASP A 135 -1.74 13.47 -21.82
N MET A 136 -2.41 13.02 -20.74
CA MET A 136 -3.24 11.82 -20.77
C MET A 136 -4.41 11.92 -21.76
N HIS A 137 -4.92 13.13 -22.01
CA HIS A 137 -6.05 13.35 -22.95
C HIS A 137 -5.65 13.19 -24.41
N THR A 138 -4.37 13.28 -24.72
CA THR A 138 -3.82 13.12 -26.07
C THR A 138 -2.97 11.86 -26.23
N ALA A 139 -2.89 11.03 -25.18
CA ALA A 139 -2.04 9.83 -25.18
C ALA A 139 -2.57 8.74 -26.10
N ILE A 140 -3.89 8.53 -26.13
CA ILE A 140 -4.52 7.54 -27.02
C ILE A 140 -4.35 8.01 -28.46
N ASP A 141 -3.84 7.10 -29.30
CA ASP A 141 -3.56 7.36 -30.72
C ASP A 141 -2.55 8.51 -30.97
N HIS A 142 -1.70 8.82 -29.97
CA HIS A 142 -0.62 9.78 -30.14
C HIS A 142 0.39 9.30 -31.21
N GLU A 143 1.02 10.23 -31.94
CA GLU A 143 2.01 9.92 -32.97
C GLU A 143 3.22 9.11 -32.46
N THR A 144 3.57 9.26 -31.17
CA THR A 144 4.57 8.45 -30.47
C THR A 144 3.88 7.32 -29.72
N VAL A 145 4.26 6.09 -30.03
CA VAL A 145 3.89 4.91 -29.25
C VAL A 145 4.97 4.70 -28.18
N VAL A 146 4.60 4.75 -26.91
CA VAL A 146 5.55 4.63 -25.78
C VAL A 146 6.21 3.25 -25.77
N HIS A 147 5.45 2.22 -26.10
CA HIS A 147 5.91 0.84 -26.22
C HIS A 147 5.64 0.30 -27.63
N PRO A 148 6.52 0.57 -28.60
CA PRO A 148 6.35 0.12 -29.97
C PRO A 148 6.75 -1.36 -30.21
N GLU A 149 7.34 -2.02 -29.20
CA GLU A 149 7.86 -3.38 -29.30
C GLU A 149 6.72 -4.41 -29.39
N ASP A 150 6.98 -5.54 -30.08
CA ASP A 150 5.98 -6.60 -30.28
C ASP A 150 6.06 -7.71 -29.21
N ASP A 151 7.09 -7.71 -28.37
CA ASP A 151 7.31 -8.70 -27.30
C ASP A 151 6.68 -8.33 -25.95
N ILE A 152 6.03 -7.16 -25.86
CA ILE A 152 5.28 -6.75 -24.68
C ILE A 152 3.96 -7.54 -24.60
N HIS A 153 3.63 -8.01 -23.40
CA HIS A 153 2.45 -8.84 -23.20
C HIS A 153 1.92 -8.77 -21.75
N ASN A 154 0.65 -9.11 -21.59
CA ASN A 154 0.04 -9.44 -20.32
C ASN A 154 -0.23 -10.96 -20.24
N ASN A 155 -0.14 -11.55 -19.05
CA ASN A 155 -0.51 -12.95 -18.83
C ASN A 155 -2.03 -13.15 -18.80
N ILE A 156 -2.78 -12.10 -18.49
CA ILE A 156 -4.24 -12.06 -18.52
C ILE A 156 -4.70 -10.86 -19.35
N PRO A 157 -5.84 -10.94 -20.05
CA PRO A 157 -6.37 -9.80 -20.78
C PRO A 157 -6.88 -8.73 -19.83
N VAL A 158 -6.47 -7.49 -20.06
CA VAL A 158 -6.85 -6.30 -19.27
C VAL A 158 -7.39 -5.17 -20.16
N GLY A 159 -7.75 -5.49 -21.41
CA GLY A 159 -8.24 -4.52 -22.39
C GLY A 159 -7.13 -3.66 -23.02
N GLN A 160 -5.87 -4.10 -22.94
CA GLN A 160 -4.72 -3.36 -23.44
C GLN A 160 -4.68 -3.26 -24.97
N ASP A 161 -4.20 -2.13 -25.48
CA ASP A 161 -3.80 -1.89 -26.87
C ASP A 161 -2.54 -1.01 -26.89
N TYR A 162 -1.38 -1.65 -26.81
CA TYR A 162 -0.10 -0.96 -26.68
C TYR A 162 0.21 -0.02 -27.84
N LYS A 163 -0.24 -0.35 -29.07
CA LYS A 163 -0.02 0.49 -30.26
C LYS A 163 -0.82 1.79 -30.22
N ARG A 164 -1.83 1.86 -29.35
CA ARG A 164 -2.63 3.04 -29.08
C ARG A 164 -2.28 3.71 -27.74
N ASN A 165 -1.20 3.30 -27.09
CA ASN A 165 -0.80 3.71 -25.75
C ASN A 165 -1.82 3.34 -24.65
N ILE A 166 -2.68 2.35 -24.85
CA ILE A 166 -3.62 1.86 -23.83
C ILE A 166 -2.99 0.66 -23.14
N CYS A 167 -2.73 0.78 -21.82
CA CYS A 167 -2.25 -0.34 -21.01
C CYS A 167 -3.40 -1.09 -20.30
N VAL A 168 -4.53 -0.43 -20.09
CA VAL A 168 -5.72 -0.97 -19.44
C VAL A 168 -6.96 -0.31 -20.04
N SER A 169 -8.00 -1.12 -20.33
CA SER A 169 -9.34 -0.65 -20.60
C SER A 169 -10.32 -1.53 -19.82
N TYR A 170 -11.02 -0.94 -18.86
CA TYR A 170 -11.93 -1.69 -17.98
C TYR A 170 -13.23 -0.94 -17.79
N HIS A 171 -14.35 -1.60 -18.09
CA HIS A 171 -15.68 -1.05 -17.88
C HIS A 171 -16.62 -2.11 -17.29
N LYS A 172 -17.21 -1.81 -16.16
CA LYS A 172 -18.28 -2.59 -15.57
C LYS A 172 -19.59 -1.81 -15.62
N ARG A 173 -20.66 -2.46 -16.06
CA ARG A 173 -22.00 -1.87 -16.17
C ARG A 173 -23.02 -2.80 -15.54
N VAL A 174 -23.89 -2.22 -14.70
CA VAL A 174 -25.03 -2.90 -14.09
C VAL A 174 -26.24 -1.99 -14.29
N GLY A 175 -27.35 -2.54 -14.82
CA GLY A 175 -28.53 -1.74 -15.14
C GLY A 175 -28.32 -0.77 -16.32
N ASP A 176 -29.27 0.13 -16.53
CA ASP A 176 -29.25 1.16 -17.57
C ASP A 176 -29.13 2.54 -16.91
N VAL A 177 -27.92 3.09 -16.95
CA VAL A 177 -27.56 4.36 -16.31
C VAL A 177 -28.42 5.52 -16.84
N GLU A 178 -28.58 5.63 -18.16
CA GLU A 178 -29.33 6.74 -18.76
C GLU A 178 -30.84 6.66 -18.44
N ALA A 179 -31.40 5.47 -18.53
CA ALA A 179 -32.82 5.24 -18.19
C ALA A 179 -33.12 5.50 -16.70
N GLU A 180 -32.17 5.17 -15.80
CA GLU A 180 -32.35 5.41 -14.36
C GLU A 180 -32.07 6.89 -13.99
N LEU A 181 -31.07 7.55 -14.61
CA LEU A 181 -30.86 8.99 -14.42
C LEU A 181 -32.08 9.82 -14.80
N ALA A 182 -32.77 9.45 -15.89
CA ALA A 182 -34.00 10.14 -16.33
C ALA A 182 -35.15 10.04 -15.32
N LYS A 183 -35.09 9.10 -14.36
CA LYS A 183 -36.11 8.92 -13.30
C LYS A 183 -35.70 9.59 -11.98
N CYS A 184 -34.44 10.04 -11.86
CA CYS A 184 -33.95 10.68 -10.64
C CYS A 184 -34.50 12.11 -10.52
N ASP A 185 -34.92 12.48 -9.31
CA ASP A 185 -35.37 13.85 -9.00
C ASP A 185 -34.18 14.80 -8.84
N TYR A 186 -33.07 14.29 -8.39
CA TYR A 186 -31.82 15.04 -8.20
C TYR A 186 -30.66 14.30 -8.88
N VAL A 187 -29.93 15.04 -9.70
CA VAL A 187 -28.70 14.53 -10.36
C VAL A 187 -27.60 15.56 -10.14
N VAL A 188 -26.43 15.11 -9.74
CA VAL A 188 -25.19 15.90 -9.70
C VAL A 188 -24.19 15.29 -10.66
N ASP A 189 -23.38 16.14 -11.28
CA ASP A 189 -22.32 15.75 -12.20
C ASP A 189 -21.07 16.60 -11.97
N GLY A 190 -19.94 16.10 -12.43
CA GLY A 190 -18.70 16.86 -12.34
C GLY A 190 -17.50 16.14 -12.90
N THR A 191 -16.48 16.94 -13.19
CA THR A 191 -15.13 16.46 -13.50
C THR A 191 -14.24 16.72 -12.29
N TYR A 192 -13.51 15.69 -11.85
CA TYR A 192 -12.60 15.76 -10.73
C TYR A 192 -11.22 15.29 -11.16
N PHE A 193 -10.18 15.89 -10.61
CA PHE A 193 -8.81 15.50 -10.87
C PHE A 193 -8.06 15.24 -9.57
N ASP A 194 -7.39 14.09 -9.48
CA ASP A 194 -6.42 13.77 -8.46
C ASP A 194 -5.02 13.67 -9.07
N GLN A 195 -4.10 14.41 -8.47
CA GLN A 195 -2.71 14.46 -8.91
C GLN A 195 -1.93 13.21 -8.49
N ALA A 196 -0.85 12.94 -9.20
CA ALA A 196 0.13 11.98 -8.71
C ALA A 196 0.76 12.47 -7.40
N THR A 197 0.97 11.54 -6.46
CA THR A 197 1.66 11.80 -5.18
C THR A 197 2.71 10.73 -4.90
N ARG A 198 3.71 11.07 -4.08
CA ARG A 198 4.82 10.19 -3.70
C ARG A 198 4.65 9.66 -2.29
N GLN A 199 4.99 8.38 -2.10
CA GLN A 199 4.96 7.73 -0.78
C GLN A 199 5.99 8.33 0.18
N THR A 200 7.08 8.85 -0.33
CA THR A 200 8.15 9.57 0.38
C THR A 200 8.59 8.88 1.68
N ALA A 201 8.78 7.55 1.63
CA ALA A 201 9.29 6.78 2.75
C ALA A 201 10.62 7.37 3.25
N MET A 202 10.83 7.39 4.58
CA MET A 202 12.04 7.98 5.16
C MET A 202 13.29 7.23 4.71
N GLU A 203 13.26 5.90 4.68
CA GLU A 203 14.29 5.08 4.08
C GLU A 203 14.15 5.07 2.55
N PRO A 204 15.18 5.52 1.79
CA PRO A 204 15.20 5.42 0.34
C PRO A 204 15.20 3.97 -0.16
N PHE A 205 15.12 3.77 -1.48
CA PHE A 205 15.26 2.44 -2.08
C PHE A 205 16.70 1.98 -2.03
N GLN A 206 16.92 0.73 -1.62
CA GLN A 206 18.27 0.17 -1.51
C GLN A 206 18.24 -1.36 -1.54
N SER A 207 19.28 -1.93 -2.12
CA SER A 207 19.52 -3.37 -2.12
C SER A 207 21.01 -3.69 -2.12
N PHE A 208 21.38 -4.72 -1.39
CA PHE A 208 22.70 -5.31 -1.34
C PHE A 208 22.65 -6.73 -1.90
N GLY A 209 23.59 -7.10 -2.77
CA GLY A 209 23.60 -8.39 -3.44
C GLY A 209 24.98 -9.05 -3.40
N TYR A 210 24.98 -10.39 -3.30
CA TYR A 210 26.19 -11.21 -3.40
C TYR A 210 25.84 -12.61 -3.89
N VAL A 211 26.86 -13.40 -4.25
CA VAL A 211 26.70 -14.81 -4.58
C VAL A 211 27.23 -15.64 -3.42
N ASP A 212 26.40 -16.55 -2.90
CA ASP A 212 26.76 -17.41 -1.76
C ASP A 212 27.62 -18.61 -2.19
N ALA A 213 28.10 -19.39 -1.19
CA ALA A 213 28.92 -20.58 -1.41
C ALA A 213 28.22 -21.70 -2.21
N LEU A 214 26.88 -21.65 -2.30
CA LEU A 214 26.07 -22.58 -3.11
C LEU A 214 25.86 -22.08 -4.55
N GLY A 215 26.50 -20.97 -4.92
CA GLY A 215 26.39 -20.36 -6.24
C GLY A 215 25.00 -19.75 -6.51
N ARG A 216 24.33 -19.25 -5.47
CA ARG A 216 23.04 -18.56 -5.57
C ARG A 216 23.21 -17.06 -5.39
N VAL A 217 22.43 -16.26 -6.09
CA VAL A 217 22.38 -14.83 -5.82
C VAL A 217 21.49 -14.58 -4.59
N VAL A 218 22.05 -13.86 -3.63
CA VAL A 218 21.38 -13.44 -2.39
C VAL A 218 21.17 -11.93 -2.46
N ILE A 219 19.93 -11.49 -2.24
CA ILE A 219 19.56 -10.08 -2.20
C ILE A 219 19.02 -9.74 -0.81
N VAL A 220 19.65 -8.75 -0.19
CA VAL A 220 19.21 -8.09 1.04
C VAL A 220 18.57 -6.77 0.64
N SER A 221 17.26 -6.60 0.84
CA SER A 221 16.55 -5.43 0.36
C SER A 221 15.47 -4.93 1.30
N SER A 222 15.22 -3.62 1.25
CA SER A 222 14.08 -2.98 1.89
C SER A 222 12.81 -3.14 1.06
N THR A 223 12.34 -4.38 0.87
CA THR A 223 11.16 -4.72 0.05
C THR A 223 9.98 -5.22 0.88
N GLN A 224 8.75 -4.95 0.45
CA GLN A 224 7.52 -5.48 1.05
C GLN A 224 7.18 -6.91 0.59
N ILE A 225 7.88 -7.44 -0.45
CA ILE A 225 7.39 -8.54 -1.31
C ILE A 225 8.52 -9.52 -1.66
N VAL A 226 9.20 -10.09 -0.67
CA VAL A 226 10.41 -10.92 -0.88
C VAL A 226 10.22 -12.07 -1.88
N PHE A 227 9.05 -12.75 -1.86
CA PHE A 227 8.77 -13.86 -2.77
C PHE A 227 8.50 -13.39 -4.21
N HIS A 228 7.89 -12.21 -4.40
CA HIS A 228 7.73 -11.62 -5.73
C HIS A 228 9.08 -11.15 -6.28
N VAL A 229 9.89 -10.45 -5.48
CA VAL A 229 11.26 -10.04 -5.86
C VAL A 229 12.09 -11.25 -6.30
N ARG A 230 12.01 -12.38 -5.58
CA ARG A 230 12.68 -13.63 -5.97
C ARG A 230 12.26 -14.08 -7.36
N ARG A 231 10.95 -14.06 -7.68
CA ARG A 231 10.43 -14.45 -9.00
C ARG A 231 10.87 -13.49 -10.11
N HIS A 232 10.81 -12.18 -9.83
CA HIS A 232 11.21 -11.15 -10.80
C HIS A 232 12.70 -11.25 -11.15
N ILE A 233 13.57 -11.42 -10.15
CA ILE A 233 15.01 -11.64 -10.36
C ILE A 233 15.25 -12.92 -11.16
N ALA A 234 14.62 -14.03 -10.78
CA ALA A 234 14.77 -15.30 -11.49
C ALA A 234 14.38 -15.17 -12.96
N ARG A 235 13.26 -14.48 -13.25
CA ARG A 235 12.80 -14.23 -14.62
C ARG A 235 13.76 -13.30 -15.36
N ALA A 236 14.11 -12.16 -14.81
CA ALA A 236 14.96 -11.16 -15.47
C ALA A 236 16.35 -11.70 -15.81
N LEU A 237 16.90 -12.58 -14.96
CA LEU A 237 18.20 -13.22 -15.17
C LEU A 237 18.12 -14.54 -15.96
N GLY A 238 16.92 -15.06 -16.23
CA GLY A 238 16.74 -16.37 -16.89
C GLY A 238 17.24 -17.55 -16.09
N ILE A 239 17.19 -17.50 -14.75
CA ILE A 239 17.66 -18.55 -13.85
C ILE A 239 16.53 -19.14 -13.01
N PRO A 240 16.66 -20.39 -12.51
CA PRO A 240 15.66 -20.96 -11.61
C PRO A 240 15.49 -20.13 -10.32
N ALA A 241 14.27 -20.00 -9.82
CA ALA A 241 13.98 -19.29 -8.56
C ALA A 241 14.74 -19.87 -7.36
N THR A 242 15.10 -21.17 -7.38
CA THR A 242 15.95 -21.81 -6.37
C THR A 242 17.39 -21.29 -6.33
N LYS A 243 17.82 -20.56 -7.38
CA LYS A 243 19.11 -19.85 -7.43
C LYS A 243 19.05 -18.44 -6.88
N VAL A 244 17.90 -18.04 -6.37
CA VAL A 244 17.68 -16.70 -5.81
C VAL A 244 17.18 -16.81 -4.37
N ARG A 245 17.87 -16.16 -3.44
CA ARG A 245 17.41 -15.95 -2.06
C ARG A 245 17.20 -14.46 -1.85
N VAL A 246 16.06 -14.08 -1.30
CA VAL A 246 15.76 -12.71 -0.91
C VAL A 246 15.45 -12.66 0.57
N LEU A 247 16.09 -11.75 1.26
CA LEU A 247 15.84 -11.51 2.68
C LEU A 247 15.70 -10.01 2.94
N LYS A 248 14.86 -9.69 3.89
CA LYS A 248 14.48 -8.32 4.23
C LYS A 248 14.91 -8.00 5.67
N PRO A 249 15.83 -7.06 5.85
CA PRO A 249 16.01 -6.40 7.14
C PRO A 249 14.81 -5.51 7.47
N ARG A 250 14.93 -4.70 8.51
CA ARG A 250 13.92 -3.71 8.82
C ARG A 250 13.70 -2.73 7.67
N ILE A 251 12.45 -2.31 7.47
CA ILE A 251 12.06 -1.30 6.48
C ILE A 251 11.71 0.01 7.17
N GLY A 252 12.27 1.13 6.69
CA GLY A 252 11.99 2.49 7.15
C GLY A 252 10.82 3.16 6.43
N GLY A 253 9.67 2.47 6.37
CA GLY A 253 8.47 2.88 5.65
C GLY A 253 8.42 2.34 4.21
N GLY A 254 7.21 2.06 3.75
CA GLY A 254 6.96 1.57 2.40
C GLY A 254 5.75 2.25 1.77
N PHE A 255 4.60 2.16 2.42
CA PHE A 255 3.31 2.74 1.99
C PHE A 255 2.87 2.27 0.60
N GLY A 256 3.40 1.13 0.12
CA GLY A 256 3.19 0.60 -1.22
C GLY A 256 4.36 0.82 -2.19
N SER A 257 5.23 1.81 -1.99
CA SER A 257 6.34 2.06 -2.92
C SER A 257 7.30 0.88 -3.07
N LYS A 258 7.55 0.17 -1.98
CA LYS A 258 8.45 -1.01 -1.92
C LYS A 258 7.74 -2.33 -2.29
N GLN A 259 6.55 -2.22 -2.89
CA GLN A 259 5.83 -3.29 -3.60
C GLN A 259 6.22 -3.35 -5.10
N THR A 260 7.17 -2.52 -5.51
CA THR A 260 7.76 -2.49 -6.85
C THR A 260 9.25 -2.76 -6.74
N ALA A 261 9.80 -3.63 -7.58
CA ALA A 261 11.22 -3.97 -7.60
C ALA A 261 12.02 -2.83 -8.29
N CYS A 262 12.50 -1.86 -7.52
CA CYS A 262 13.21 -0.68 -8.03
C CYS A 262 14.72 -0.86 -8.16
N THR A 263 15.38 -1.52 -7.18
CA THR A 263 16.85 -1.66 -7.14
C THR A 263 17.30 -3.11 -7.23
N GLU A 264 16.44 -4.04 -6.86
CA GLU A 264 16.77 -5.43 -6.58
C GLU A 264 17.25 -6.18 -7.82
N ILE A 265 16.60 -5.94 -8.97
CA ILE A 265 16.90 -6.66 -10.22
C ILE A 265 18.27 -6.23 -10.77
N MET A 266 18.56 -4.92 -10.76
CA MET A 266 19.86 -4.37 -11.16
C MET A 266 20.99 -4.87 -10.25
N THR A 267 20.79 -4.84 -8.95
CA THR A 267 21.75 -5.34 -7.97
C THR A 267 21.99 -6.84 -8.14
N ALA A 268 20.92 -7.61 -8.36
CA ALA A 268 21.02 -9.04 -8.62
C ALA A 268 21.80 -9.35 -9.90
N PHE A 269 21.55 -8.59 -10.98
CA PHE A 269 22.29 -8.74 -12.23
C PHE A 269 23.79 -8.49 -12.04
N VAL A 270 24.18 -7.40 -11.38
CA VAL A 270 25.59 -7.07 -11.12
C VAL A 270 26.24 -8.13 -10.25
N ALA A 271 25.62 -8.51 -9.12
CA ALA A 271 26.14 -9.55 -8.23
C ALA A 271 26.29 -10.90 -8.94
N TRP A 272 25.28 -11.29 -9.75
CA TRP A 272 25.29 -12.53 -10.50
C TRP A 272 26.37 -12.57 -11.58
N THR A 273 26.59 -11.45 -12.27
CA THR A 273 27.57 -11.35 -13.36
C THR A 273 28.99 -11.28 -12.85
N LEU A 274 29.28 -10.40 -11.88
CA LEU A 274 30.62 -10.17 -11.37
C LEU A 274 31.06 -11.18 -10.28
N LYS A 275 30.12 -11.91 -9.69
CA LYS A 275 30.35 -12.78 -8.50
C LYS A 275 31.01 -12.04 -7.33
N LYS A 276 30.71 -10.75 -7.19
CA LYS A 276 31.22 -9.88 -6.13
C LYS A 276 30.08 -9.24 -5.36
N PRO A 277 30.27 -8.96 -4.06
CA PRO A 277 29.29 -8.17 -3.29
C PRO A 277 29.12 -6.78 -3.89
N CYS A 278 27.89 -6.32 -4.04
CA CYS A 278 27.58 -5.00 -4.60
C CYS A 278 26.34 -4.39 -3.95
N TYR A 279 26.27 -3.07 -3.95
CA TYR A 279 25.25 -2.29 -3.29
C TYR A 279 24.74 -1.16 -4.18
N LEU A 280 23.42 -1.03 -4.25
CA LEU A 280 22.74 0.07 -4.93
C LEU A 280 21.85 0.80 -3.93
N LEU A 281 22.14 2.08 -3.74
CA LEU A 281 21.35 3.00 -2.94
C LEU A 281 20.90 4.17 -3.82
N TYR A 282 19.59 4.40 -3.87
CA TYR A 282 19.05 5.65 -4.41
C TYR A 282 19.17 6.76 -3.37
N ASP A 283 19.62 7.93 -3.79
CA ASP A 283 19.50 9.13 -2.98
C ASP A 283 18.02 9.61 -2.95
N ARG A 284 17.75 10.71 -2.25
CA ARG A 284 16.37 11.23 -2.17
C ARG A 284 15.85 11.70 -3.54
N THR A 285 16.70 12.28 -4.37
CA THR A 285 16.33 12.73 -5.72
C THR A 285 16.04 11.53 -6.63
N GLU A 286 16.89 10.50 -6.61
CA GLU A 286 16.64 9.25 -7.33
C GLU A 286 15.36 8.58 -6.84
N SER A 287 15.12 8.52 -5.52
CA SER A 287 13.88 7.98 -4.94
C SER A 287 12.64 8.74 -5.39
N GLN A 288 12.72 10.06 -5.56
CA GLN A 288 11.63 10.87 -6.08
C GLN A 288 11.46 10.74 -7.61
N THR A 289 12.54 10.57 -8.36
CA THR A 289 12.49 10.57 -9.83
C THR A 289 12.28 9.18 -10.42
N CYS A 290 12.83 8.13 -9.80
CA CYS A 290 12.99 6.80 -10.40
C CYS A 290 12.21 5.69 -9.66
N SER A 291 11.30 6.03 -8.73
CA SER A 291 10.36 5.11 -8.13
C SER A 291 8.94 5.35 -8.63
N THR A 292 7.96 4.66 -8.06
CA THR A 292 6.55 4.82 -8.46
C THR A 292 5.82 5.92 -7.70
N THR A 293 4.70 6.39 -8.27
CA THR A 293 3.78 7.37 -7.67
C THR A 293 2.40 6.74 -7.45
N ARG A 294 1.47 7.43 -6.76
CA ARG A 294 0.03 7.24 -7.00
C ARG A 294 -0.27 7.67 -8.44
N HIS A 295 -1.19 6.99 -9.11
CA HIS A 295 -1.60 7.37 -10.47
C HIS A 295 -2.32 8.73 -10.43
N ALA A 296 -2.02 9.63 -11.36
CA ALA A 296 -2.89 10.78 -11.61
C ALA A 296 -4.12 10.33 -12.40
N ARG A 297 -5.31 10.85 -12.06
CA ARG A 297 -6.57 10.45 -12.70
C ARG A 297 -7.49 11.65 -12.88
N GLU A 298 -8.18 11.66 -14.01
CA GLU A 298 -9.33 12.53 -14.20
C GLU A 298 -10.59 11.69 -14.24
N TRP A 299 -11.59 12.13 -13.49
CA TRP A 299 -12.86 11.46 -13.32
C TRP A 299 -14.00 12.29 -13.90
N LYS A 300 -14.91 11.66 -14.60
CA LYS A 300 -16.24 12.17 -14.88
C LYS A 300 -17.23 11.36 -14.04
N ILE A 301 -18.02 12.05 -13.22
CA ILE A 301 -18.97 11.39 -12.31
C ILE A 301 -20.34 11.96 -12.46
N ARG A 302 -21.37 11.08 -12.38
CA ARG A 302 -22.78 11.44 -12.23
C ARG A 302 -23.38 10.60 -11.11
N VAL A 303 -24.10 11.25 -10.18
CA VAL A 303 -24.81 10.55 -9.10
C VAL A 303 -26.25 11.04 -9.13
N GLY A 304 -27.19 10.08 -9.19
CA GLY A 304 -28.61 10.35 -9.25
C GLY A 304 -29.38 9.79 -8.06
N ALA A 305 -30.31 10.56 -7.49
CA ALA A 305 -31.14 10.13 -6.37
C ALA A 305 -32.62 10.47 -6.58
N THR A 306 -33.48 9.72 -5.90
CA THR A 306 -34.91 9.97 -5.78
C THR A 306 -35.19 11.13 -4.82
N LYS A 307 -36.44 11.65 -4.82
CA LYS A 307 -36.86 12.74 -3.94
C LYS A 307 -36.68 12.46 -2.44
N ASP A 308 -36.78 11.23 -2.03
CA ASP A 308 -36.57 10.79 -0.64
C ASP A 308 -35.11 10.44 -0.30
N GLY A 309 -34.19 10.71 -1.22
CA GLY A 309 -32.74 10.60 -0.98
C GLY A 309 -32.17 9.20 -1.16
N ILE A 310 -32.79 8.35 -1.96
CA ILE A 310 -32.21 7.06 -2.32
C ILE A 310 -31.35 7.20 -3.58
N ILE A 311 -30.07 7.00 -3.47
CA ILE A 311 -29.11 6.99 -4.59
C ILE A 311 -29.41 5.79 -5.48
N LYS A 312 -29.79 6.05 -6.74
CA LYS A 312 -30.14 5.04 -7.72
C LYS A 312 -29.09 4.83 -8.79
N VAL A 313 -28.30 5.85 -9.05
CA VAL A 313 -27.29 5.82 -10.11
C VAL A 313 -25.94 6.27 -9.56
N ILE A 314 -24.91 5.50 -9.86
CA ILE A 314 -23.49 5.86 -9.70
C ILE A 314 -22.81 5.58 -11.04
N ASP A 315 -22.40 6.64 -11.72
CA ASP A 315 -21.71 6.58 -13.01
C ASP A 315 -20.35 7.29 -12.86
N MET A 316 -19.28 6.51 -12.97
CA MET A 316 -17.92 6.97 -12.78
C MET A 316 -17.06 6.50 -13.94
N ASP A 317 -16.47 7.41 -14.68
CA ASP A 317 -15.57 7.14 -15.78
C ASP A 317 -14.25 7.90 -15.62
N SER A 318 -13.12 7.29 -15.94
CA SER A 318 -11.82 7.92 -15.72
C SER A 318 -10.79 7.63 -16.80
N ILE A 319 -9.86 8.57 -16.94
CA ILE A 319 -8.60 8.38 -17.63
C ILE A 319 -7.46 8.46 -16.61
N THR A 320 -6.50 7.53 -16.73
CA THR A 320 -5.44 7.32 -15.73
C THR A 320 -4.06 7.37 -16.37
N ASP A 321 -3.17 8.20 -15.84
CA ASP A 321 -1.74 8.20 -16.21
C ASP A 321 -1.03 6.99 -15.58
N ALA A 322 -0.66 6.01 -16.41
CA ALA A 322 0.12 4.85 -15.98
C ALA A 322 1.63 5.15 -15.88
N GLY A 323 2.07 6.25 -16.47
CA GLY A 323 3.48 6.53 -16.66
C GLY A 323 4.12 5.64 -17.71
N ALA A 324 5.45 5.52 -17.66
CA ALA A 324 6.25 4.80 -18.65
C ALA A 324 6.09 3.28 -18.62
N HIS A 325 5.59 2.70 -17.54
CA HIS A 325 5.35 1.27 -17.36
C HIS A 325 4.02 1.03 -16.65
N ALA A 326 3.28 0.01 -17.10
CA ALA A 326 1.92 -0.26 -16.59
C ALA A 326 1.86 -0.77 -15.15
N THR A 327 2.97 -1.19 -14.58
CA THR A 327 3.15 -1.69 -13.19
C THR A 327 1.86 -2.14 -12.49
N HIS A 328 1.27 -1.30 -11.63
CA HIS A 328 0.06 -1.57 -10.87
C HIS A 328 -1.22 -0.94 -11.49
N CYS A 329 -1.19 -0.40 -12.71
CA CYS A 329 -2.29 0.39 -13.25
C CYS A 329 -3.62 -0.39 -13.27
N PHE A 330 -3.64 -1.61 -13.81
CA PHE A 330 -4.86 -2.43 -13.86
C PHE A 330 -5.44 -2.67 -12.47
N THR A 331 -4.64 -3.19 -11.56
CA THR A 331 -5.14 -3.59 -10.23
C THR A 331 -5.49 -2.39 -9.34
N THR A 332 -4.79 -1.26 -9.49
CA THR A 332 -5.14 -0.02 -8.79
C THR A 332 -6.48 0.52 -9.30
N THR A 333 -6.64 0.58 -10.61
CA THR A 333 -7.84 1.18 -11.21
C THR A 333 -9.10 0.34 -10.95
N THR A 334 -9.01 -0.99 -11.07
CA THR A 334 -10.14 -1.89 -10.82
C THR A 334 -10.46 -2.05 -9.33
N ALA A 335 -9.46 -2.00 -8.44
CA ALA A 335 -9.70 -2.06 -7.00
C ALA A 335 -10.54 -0.90 -6.48
N GLY A 336 -10.51 0.26 -7.15
CA GLY A 336 -11.34 1.41 -6.81
C GLY A 336 -12.85 1.11 -6.86
N GLU A 337 -13.29 0.30 -7.83
CA GLU A 337 -14.69 -0.13 -7.94
C GLU A 337 -15.17 -0.85 -6.67
N HIS A 338 -14.48 -1.95 -6.31
CA HIS A 338 -14.86 -2.80 -5.18
C HIS A 338 -14.74 -2.11 -3.82
N LYS A 339 -14.02 -0.98 -3.76
CA LYS A 339 -13.72 -0.25 -2.52
C LYS A 339 -14.44 1.09 -2.40
N SER A 340 -15.25 1.47 -3.40
CA SER A 340 -16.02 2.71 -3.38
C SER A 340 -17.52 2.47 -3.61
N ILE A 341 -17.88 1.79 -4.69
CA ILE A 341 -19.29 1.57 -5.08
C ILE A 341 -20.12 0.87 -3.99
N PRO A 342 -19.63 -0.17 -3.30
CA PRO A 342 -20.42 -0.87 -2.29
C PRO A 342 -20.86 0.01 -1.12
N LEU A 343 -20.18 1.13 -0.91
CA LEU A 343 -20.53 2.06 0.16
C LEU A 343 -22.00 2.52 0.05
N TYR A 344 -22.48 2.76 -1.18
CA TYR A 344 -23.84 3.20 -1.46
C TYR A 344 -24.66 2.12 -2.19
N ASN A 345 -25.04 1.09 -1.44
CA ASN A 345 -25.59 -0.16 -1.95
C ASN A 345 -27.06 -0.11 -2.39
N LYS A 346 -27.69 1.08 -2.40
CA LYS A 346 -29.08 1.23 -2.90
C LYS A 346 -29.12 1.61 -4.39
N ALA A 347 -27.96 1.81 -5.02
CA ALA A 347 -27.85 2.03 -6.46
C ALA A 347 -28.31 0.81 -7.24
N THR A 348 -29.09 1.04 -8.31
CA THR A 348 -29.64 0.00 -9.20
C THR A 348 -29.06 0.08 -10.60
N ALA A 349 -28.41 1.20 -10.95
CA ALA A 349 -27.66 1.36 -12.17
C ALA A 349 -26.26 1.92 -11.86
N ILE A 350 -25.26 1.19 -12.31
CA ILE A 350 -23.84 1.48 -12.03
C ILE A 350 -23.05 1.40 -13.33
N HIS A 351 -22.21 2.39 -13.57
CA HIS A 351 -21.10 2.29 -14.49
C HIS A 351 -19.82 2.68 -13.75
N TYR A 352 -18.80 1.86 -13.87
CA TYR A 352 -17.44 2.18 -13.44
C TYR A 352 -16.48 1.87 -14.58
N GLY A 353 -15.80 2.90 -15.08
CA GLY A 353 -14.90 2.82 -16.23
C GLY A 353 -13.53 3.42 -15.97
N THR A 354 -12.52 2.89 -16.67
CA THR A 354 -11.17 3.47 -16.70
C THR A 354 -10.42 3.11 -17.97
N GLU A 355 -9.76 4.12 -18.56
CA GLU A 355 -8.72 3.96 -19.56
C GLU A 355 -7.37 4.32 -18.94
N GLY A 356 -6.49 3.31 -18.76
CA GLY A 356 -5.11 3.52 -18.35
C GLY A 356 -4.22 3.74 -19.54
N VAL A 357 -3.49 4.86 -19.58
CA VAL A 357 -2.68 5.25 -20.73
C VAL A 357 -1.20 5.32 -20.38
N TYR A 358 -0.35 4.80 -21.28
CA TYR A 358 1.08 4.99 -21.19
C TYR A 358 1.46 6.44 -21.45
N MET A 359 2.36 6.96 -20.62
CA MET A 359 2.88 8.33 -20.72
C MET A 359 4.38 8.36 -20.44
N ASN A 360 5.06 9.40 -20.90
CA ASN A 360 6.49 9.57 -20.64
C ASN A 360 6.76 10.25 -19.28
N HIS A 361 6.08 9.77 -18.26
CA HIS A 361 6.24 10.12 -16.86
C HIS A 361 6.80 8.95 -16.04
N THR A 362 7.26 9.22 -14.84
CA THR A 362 7.59 8.17 -13.87
C THR A 362 6.41 7.21 -13.69
N PRO A 363 6.63 5.89 -13.65
CA PRO A 363 5.54 4.92 -13.57
C PRO A 363 4.62 5.14 -12.36
N GLY A 364 3.33 4.99 -12.58
CA GLY A 364 2.36 4.84 -11.50
C GLY A 364 2.52 3.51 -10.78
N GLY A 365 2.14 3.41 -9.51
CA GLY A 365 2.31 2.19 -8.72
C GLY A 365 1.45 2.16 -7.48
N ALA A 366 1.81 1.29 -6.54
CA ALA A 366 1.07 1.12 -5.31
C ALA A 366 1.30 2.27 -4.32
N PHE A 367 0.23 2.82 -3.80
CA PHE A 367 0.24 3.72 -2.67
C PHE A 367 -0.93 3.38 -1.73
N ARG A 368 -0.71 3.49 -0.41
CA ARG A 368 -1.71 3.30 0.66
C ARG A 368 -3.09 3.81 0.24
N GLY A 369 -4.14 3.00 0.42
CA GLY A 369 -5.48 3.29 -0.09
C GLY A 369 -5.71 2.88 -1.55
N TYR A 370 -4.90 1.99 -2.07
CA TYR A 370 -4.81 1.40 -3.41
C TYR A 370 -6.12 1.40 -4.19
N GLY A 371 -6.28 2.37 -5.09
CA GLY A 371 -7.47 2.61 -5.91
C GLY A 371 -8.67 3.24 -5.19
N ALA A 372 -8.84 2.96 -3.90
CA ALA A 372 -9.97 3.49 -3.13
C ALA A 372 -9.87 5.00 -2.90
N THR A 373 -8.67 5.51 -2.59
CA THR A 373 -8.47 6.96 -2.35
C THR A 373 -8.89 7.77 -3.56
N GLU A 374 -8.48 7.34 -4.76
CA GLU A 374 -8.78 8.01 -6.04
C GLU A 374 -10.26 7.92 -6.40
N ALA A 375 -10.91 6.76 -6.16
CA ALA A 375 -12.33 6.58 -6.50
C ALA A 375 -13.28 7.24 -5.47
N LEU A 376 -12.93 7.21 -4.19
CA LEU A 376 -13.73 7.85 -3.14
C LEU A 376 -13.65 9.38 -3.18
N TRP A 377 -12.56 9.95 -3.70
CA TRP A 377 -12.43 11.40 -3.83
C TRP A 377 -13.59 12.02 -4.61
N PRO A 378 -13.87 11.67 -5.89
CA PRO A 378 -15.00 12.24 -6.62
C PRO A 378 -16.35 11.76 -6.09
N LEU A 379 -16.48 10.49 -5.65
CA LEU A 379 -17.73 9.93 -5.19
C LEU A 379 -18.24 10.67 -3.93
N GLU A 380 -17.41 10.83 -2.93
CA GLU A 380 -17.75 11.48 -1.67
C GLU A 380 -18.03 12.98 -1.86
N CYS A 381 -17.26 13.65 -2.75
CA CYS A 381 -17.56 15.03 -3.14
C CYS A 381 -18.91 15.15 -3.86
N ALA A 382 -19.24 14.23 -4.77
CA ALA A 382 -20.52 14.22 -5.46
C ALA A 382 -21.69 13.95 -4.49
N VAL A 383 -21.53 13.06 -3.51
CA VAL A 383 -22.53 12.80 -2.47
C VAL A 383 -22.74 14.03 -1.58
N ASN A 384 -21.69 14.78 -1.23
CA ASN A 384 -21.83 16.07 -0.53
C ASN A 384 -22.60 17.09 -1.39
N ASN A 385 -22.27 17.19 -2.68
CA ASN A 385 -22.97 18.09 -3.60
C ASN A 385 -24.42 17.69 -3.81
N LEU A 386 -24.74 16.40 -3.76
CA LEU A 386 -26.09 15.88 -3.83
C LEU A 386 -26.90 16.26 -2.57
N ALA A 387 -26.31 16.10 -1.39
CA ALA A 387 -26.93 16.52 -0.12
C ALA A 387 -27.25 18.01 -0.10
N ASP A 388 -26.31 18.87 -0.53
CA ASP A 388 -26.52 20.31 -0.67
C ASP A 388 -27.67 20.64 -1.64
N LYS A 389 -27.69 19.98 -2.81
CA LYS A 389 -28.75 20.19 -3.83
C LYS A 389 -30.12 19.77 -3.32
N MET A 390 -30.19 18.77 -2.47
CA MET A 390 -31.42 18.30 -1.84
C MET A 390 -31.80 19.12 -0.61
N GLY A 391 -30.87 19.86 -0.01
CA GLY A 391 -31.06 20.59 1.24
C GLY A 391 -31.19 19.67 2.46
N VAL A 392 -30.46 18.52 2.47
CA VAL A 392 -30.46 17.53 3.55
C VAL A 392 -29.09 17.41 4.18
N ASP A 393 -29.05 16.91 5.42
CA ASP A 393 -27.78 16.63 6.09
C ASP A 393 -27.00 15.52 5.35
N PRO A 394 -25.72 15.74 5.02
CA PRO A 394 -24.92 14.77 4.29
C PRO A 394 -24.70 13.45 5.06
N ALA A 395 -24.77 13.45 6.40
CA ALA A 395 -24.72 12.22 7.19
C ALA A 395 -26.02 11.41 7.04
N GLU A 396 -27.18 12.08 7.10
CA GLU A 396 -28.48 11.42 6.91
C GLU A 396 -28.60 10.81 5.50
N LEU A 397 -28.17 11.54 4.46
CA LEU A 397 -28.16 11.03 3.10
C LEU A 397 -27.32 9.75 2.98
N ARG A 398 -26.12 9.74 3.60
CA ARG A 398 -25.24 8.59 3.64
C ARG A 398 -25.87 7.40 4.37
N GLN A 399 -26.37 7.63 5.58
CA GLN A 399 -26.98 6.60 6.44
C GLN A 399 -28.14 5.86 5.76
N LYS A 400 -28.91 6.55 4.90
CA LYS A 400 -29.98 5.92 4.10
C LYS A 400 -29.47 4.97 3.01
N ASN A 401 -28.29 5.19 2.51
CA ASN A 401 -27.78 4.53 1.31
C ASN A 401 -26.69 3.50 1.58
N LEU A 402 -26.19 3.41 2.82
CA LEU A 402 -25.13 2.46 3.19
C LEU A 402 -25.53 1.02 2.93
N ILE A 403 -24.53 0.22 2.60
CA ILE A 403 -24.63 -1.25 2.67
C ILE A 403 -24.82 -1.66 4.13
N ALA A 404 -25.61 -2.72 4.35
CA ALA A 404 -25.85 -3.27 5.67
C ALA A 404 -25.31 -4.73 5.78
N GLU A 405 -25.05 -5.16 7.01
CA GLU A 405 -24.67 -6.56 7.28
C GLU A 405 -25.70 -7.54 6.69
N GLY A 406 -25.21 -8.57 6.00
CA GLY A 406 -26.00 -9.55 5.26
C GLY A 406 -26.39 -9.09 3.85
N GLU A 407 -26.12 -7.86 3.43
CA GLU A 407 -26.36 -7.41 2.06
C GLU A 407 -25.19 -7.78 1.13
N GLN A 408 -25.55 -8.01 -0.14
CA GLN A 408 -24.61 -8.18 -1.24
C GLN A 408 -24.52 -6.91 -2.06
N SER A 409 -23.34 -6.51 -2.47
CA SER A 409 -23.18 -5.42 -3.44
C SER A 409 -23.25 -5.96 -4.87
N LEU A 410 -23.83 -5.15 -5.78
CA LEU A 410 -23.90 -5.45 -7.22
C LEU A 410 -22.53 -5.57 -7.91
N VAL A 411 -21.47 -5.09 -7.26
CA VAL A 411 -20.10 -5.16 -7.77
C VAL A 411 -19.28 -6.29 -7.15
N TYR A 412 -19.78 -6.94 -6.09
CA TYR A 412 -19.15 -8.10 -5.49
C TYR A 412 -19.39 -9.39 -6.31
N ALA A 413 -18.64 -10.44 -5.98
CA ALA A 413 -18.89 -11.76 -6.52
C ALA A 413 -20.27 -12.29 -6.05
N PRO A 414 -20.91 -13.21 -6.79
CA PRO A 414 -22.27 -13.67 -6.47
C PRO A 414 -22.47 -14.24 -5.06
N ASP A 415 -21.42 -14.75 -4.44
CA ASP A 415 -21.46 -15.37 -3.10
C ASP A 415 -20.76 -14.50 -2.04
N GLU A 416 -20.42 -13.25 -2.34
CA GLU A 416 -19.75 -12.35 -1.44
C GLU A 416 -20.74 -11.37 -0.78
N TYR A 417 -20.87 -11.49 0.54
CA TYR A 417 -21.76 -10.69 1.37
C TYR A 417 -20.94 -9.87 2.37
N LEU A 418 -21.55 -8.82 2.90
CA LEU A 418 -21.00 -8.09 4.03
C LEU A 418 -21.30 -8.85 5.33
N ASP A 419 -20.31 -9.55 5.88
CA ASP A 419 -20.48 -10.40 7.06
C ASP A 419 -20.41 -9.63 8.39
N SER A 420 -19.82 -8.44 8.39
CA SER A 420 -19.68 -7.60 9.59
C SER A 420 -19.57 -6.12 9.27
N GLY A 421 -20.20 -5.26 10.09
CA GLY A 421 -20.03 -3.81 9.93
C GLY A 421 -20.94 -2.99 10.85
N LEU A 422 -20.34 -2.09 11.62
CA LEU A 422 -21.02 -1.12 12.48
C LEU A 422 -21.00 0.28 11.85
N PHE A 423 -21.45 0.40 10.60
CA PHE A 423 -21.32 1.63 9.81
C PHE A 423 -22.13 2.79 10.39
N GLN A 424 -23.36 2.52 10.83
CA GLN A 424 -24.21 3.54 11.49
C GLN A 424 -23.57 4.05 12.77
N ASP A 425 -23.06 3.13 13.61
CA ASP A 425 -22.41 3.47 14.88
C ASP A 425 -21.13 4.26 14.66
N THR A 426 -20.36 3.92 13.62
CA THR A 426 -19.13 4.64 13.24
C THR A 426 -19.44 6.08 12.85
N ILE A 427 -20.50 6.32 12.05
CA ILE A 427 -20.95 7.67 11.69
C ILE A 427 -21.44 8.42 12.92
N ASN A 428 -22.28 7.79 13.74
CA ASN A 428 -22.80 8.42 14.96
C ASN A 428 -21.67 8.81 15.90
N ARG A 429 -20.66 7.93 16.05
CA ARG A 429 -19.51 8.20 16.92
C ARG A 429 -18.67 9.37 16.44
N VAL A 430 -18.37 9.48 15.13
CA VAL A 430 -17.59 10.62 14.62
C VAL A 430 -18.38 11.92 14.69
N LYS A 431 -19.72 11.89 14.52
CA LYS A 431 -20.60 13.04 14.71
C LYS A 431 -20.56 13.53 16.16
N GLU A 432 -20.62 12.62 17.14
CA GLU A 432 -20.49 12.93 18.56
C GLU A 432 -19.13 13.58 18.86
N MET A 433 -18.02 12.98 18.40
CA MET A 433 -16.67 13.50 18.60
C MET A 433 -16.52 14.93 18.07
N ALA A 434 -17.08 15.22 16.90
CA ALA A 434 -17.03 16.52 16.24
C ALA A 434 -18.15 17.48 16.70
N ARG A 435 -19.08 17.02 17.52
CA ARG A 435 -20.29 17.77 17.92
C ARG A 435 -21.09 18.26 16.70
N TRP A 436 -21.24 17.37 15.68
CA TRP A 436 -21.79 17.69 14.38
C TRP A 436 -23.20 18.28 14.45
N ASP A 437 -24.09 17.67 15.23
CA ASP A 437 -25.50 18.09 15.37
C ASP A 437 -25.70 19.29 16.33
N GLU A 438 -24.67 19.69 17.08
CA GLU A 438 -24.75 20.71 18.12
C GLU A 438 -24.30 22.10 17.67
N ARG A 439 -23.64 22.20 16.51
CA ARG A 439 -23.05 23.45 16.02
C ARG A 439 -23.23 23.63 14.51
N PRO A 440 -23.19 24.86 13.98
CA PRO A 440 -23.26 25.11 12.56
C PRO A 440 -22.03 24.49 11.86
N HIS A 441 -22.23 24.04 10.62
CA HIS A 441 -21.13 23.48 9.80
C HIS A 441 -20.25 24.56 9.14
N SER A 442 -20.62 25.84 9.28
CA SER A 442 -19.77 26.98 8.93
C SER A 442 -20.02 28.16 9.85
N TRP A 443 -18.98 28.93 10.15
CA TRP A 443 -19.05 30.08 11.06
C TRP A 443 -17.96 31.10 10.75
N ASP A 444 -18.20 32.37 11.08
CA ASP A 444 -17.17 33.39 11.09
C ASP A 444 -16.28 33.25 12.35
N ILE A 445 -14.99 33.19 12.14
CA ILE A 445 -14.01 33.21 13.23
C ILE A 445 -13.65 34.69 13.55
N ASP A 446 -13.34 35.44 12.50
CA ASP A 446 -13.09 36.87 12.53
C ASP A 446 -13.26 37.49 11.12
N GLU A 447 -12.83 38.75 10.94
CA GLU A 447 -12.93 39.44 9.64
C GLU A 447 -12.20 38.73 8.52
N ARG A 448 -11.11 37.97 8.84
CA ARG A 448 -10.23 37.30 7.88
C ARG A 448 -10.52 35.82 7.69
N TYR A 449 -10.92 35.11 8.76
CA TYR A 449 -11.03 33.68 8.76
C TYR A 449 -12.47 33.17 8.91
N ARG A 450 -12.81 32.12 8.16
CA ARG A 450 -14.03 31.35 8.35
C ARG A 450 -13.70 29.89 8.67
N GLY A 451 -14.48 29.30 9.57
CA GLY A 451 -14.44 27.90 9.91
C GLY A 451 -15.42 27.08 9.09
N GLY A 452 -15.09 25.82 8.85
CA GLY A 452 -15.99 24.86 8.21
C GLY A 452 -15.75 23.44 8.70
N LEU A 453 -16.84 22.66 8.78
CA LEU A 453 -16.84 21.22 8.99
C LEU A 453 -17.16 20.50 7.69
N GLY A 454 -16.53 19.35 7.46
CA GLY A 454 -16.85 18.52 6.29
C GLY A 454 -16.71 17.04 6.61
N MET A 455 -17.61 16.24 6.07
CA MET A 455 -17.68 14.79 6.33
C MET A 455 -17.34 13.99 5.07
N ALA A 456 -16.71 12.82 5.29
CA ALA A 456 -16.55 11.78 4.28
C ALA A 456 -16.53 10.38 4.91
N LEU A 457 -16.88 9.39 4.12
CA LEU A 457 -16.84 7.97 4.47
C LEU A 457 -15.86 7.21 3.58
N ALA A 458 -15.41 6.05 4.05
CA ALA A 458 -14.58 5.18 3.25
C ALA A 458 -14.74 3.70 3.60
N LEU A 459 -14.61 2.88 2.57
CA LEU A 459 -14.33 1.45 2.66
C LEU A 459 -12.90 1.16 2.19
N GLN A 460 -12.42 -0.05 2.48
CA GLN A 460 -11.21 -0.66 1.95
C GLN A 460 -11.43 -2.17 1.92
N GLY A 461 -10.44 -2.98 1.56
CA GLY A 461 -10.46 -4.42 1.71
C GLY A 461 -9.54 -4.92 2.82
N SER A 462 -9.71 -6.17 3.23
CA SER A 462 -8.82 -6.90 4.12
C SER A 462 -8.17 -8.05 3.35
N GLY A 463 -7.08 -7.74 2.64
CA GLY A 463 -6.51 -8.62 1.63
C GLY A 463 -7.29 -8.61 0.32
N VAL A 464 -6.92 -9.51 -0.59
CA VAL A 464 -7.59 -9.72 -1.89
C VAL A 464 -8.24 -11.09 -1.89
N ALA A 465 -9.58 -11.13 -1.97
CA ALA A 465 -10.38 -12.37 -1.96
C ALA A 465 -9.89 -13.36 -3.04
N ASN A 466 -9.80 -14.64 -2.67
CA ASN A 466 -9.35 -15.75 -3.53
C ASN A 466 -7.92 -15.61 -4.10
N ILE A 467 -7.13 -14.64 -3.65
CA ILE A 467 -5.77 -14.38 -4.13
C ILE A 467 -4.76 -14.40 -2.98
N ASP A 468 -5.01 -13.64 -1.92
CA ASP A 468 -4.07 -13.55 -0.82
C ASP A 468 -4.13 -14.80 0.05
N VAL A 469 -2.95 -15.37 0.29
CA VAL A 469 -2.75 -16.55 1.12
C VAL A 469 -1.49 -16.37 1.95
N ALA A 470 -1.53 -16.69 3.23
CA ALA A 470 -0.36 -16.68 4.10
C ALA A 470 -0.14 -18.03 4.74
N SER A 471 1.13 -18.39 4.90
CA SER A 471 1.55 -19.54 5.69
C SER A 471 2.36 -19.08 6.89
N VAL A 472 2.13 -19.68 8.04
CA VAL A 472 2.85 -19.43 9.29
C VAL A 472 3.26 -20.73 9.91
N GLU A 473 4.49 -20.78 10.42
CA GLU A 473 4.98 -21.87 11.26
C GLU A 473 5.36 -21.33 12.64
N ILE A 474 4.99 -22.05 13.71
CA ILE A 474 5.43 -21.74 15.06
C ILE A 474 6.12 -22.99 15.63
N ARG A 475 7.37 -22.83 16.06
CA ARG A 475 8.18 -23.92 16.63
C ARG A 475 8.39 -23.72 18.13
N LEU A 476 8.29 -24.80 18.88
CA LEU A 476 8.76 -24.85 20.25
C LEU A 476 10.28 -25.08 20.25
N GLY A 477 11.03 -24.18 20.87
CA GLY A 477 12.48 -24.30 21.06
C GLY A 477 12.84 -25.32 22.13
N ASP A 478 14.12 -25.72 22.17
CA ASP A 478 14.70 -26.63 23.17
C ASP A 478 14.70 -26.02 24.58
N ASP A 479 14.59 -24.73 24.69
CA ASP A 479 14.55 -23.95 25.92
C ASP A 479 13.13 -23.68 26.44
N GLY A 480 12.06 -24.10 25.68
CA GLY A 480 10.67 -23.84 26.04
C GLY A 480 10.10 -22.52 25.51
N ASN A 481 10.89 -21.73 24.77
CA ASN A 481 10.43 -20.55 24.07
C ASN A 481 9.92 -20.89 22.65
N TYR A 482 9.31 -19.91 21.98
CA TYR A 482 8.68 -20.12 20.68
C TYR A 482 9.33 -19.24 19.61
N THR A 483 9.38 -19.74 18.38
CA THR A 483 9.73 -18.95 17.20
C THR A 483 8.62 -19.02 16.17
N LEU A 484 8.10 -17.85 15.80
CA LEU A 484 7.10 -17.67 14.74
C LEU A 484 7.81 -17.31 13.44
N TYR A 485 7.60 -18.09 12.39
CA TYR A 485 8.14 -17.90 11.05
C TYR A 485 7.03 -17.42 10.12
N THR A 486 7.26 -16.28 9.44
CA THR A 486 6.30 -15.68 8.52
C THR A 486 6.98 -15.03 7.32
N GLY A 487 6.37 -15.15 6.13
CA GLY A 487 6.84 -14.46 4.94
C GLY A 487 6.36 -12.99 4.83
N SER A 488 5.45 -12.55 5.72
CA SER A 488 4.99 -11.16 5.77
C SER A 488 6.13 -10.19 6.13
N SER A 489 6.00 -8.93 5.70
CA SER A 489 7.06 -7.94 5.85
C SER A 489 6.66 -6.83 6.81
N GLU A 490 7.31 -6.72 7.97
CA GLU A 490 7.20 -5.57 8.87
C GLU A 490 7.85 -4.33 8.21
N MET A 491 7.06 -3.28 8.00
CA MET A 491 7.53 -2.04 7.37
C MET A 491 7.33 -0.78 8.23
N GLY A 492 7.10 -0.98 9.54
CA GLY A 492 6.85 0.07 10.52
C GLY A 492 5.47 0.03 11.18
N MET A 493 4.56 -0.81 10.66
CA MET A 493 3.16 -0.91 11.10
C MET A 493 2.95 -1.68 12.42
N GLY A 494 3.92 -2.49 12.85
CA GLY A 494 3.82 -3.28 14.08
C GLY A 494 3.25 -4.68 13.86
N SER A 495 3.30 -5.22 12.64
CA SER A 495 2.79 -6.56 12.33
C SER A 495 3.39 -7.65 13.18
N ASN A 496 4.72 -7.65 13.39
CA ASN A 496 5.38 -8.65 14.25
C ASN A 496 4.81 -8.67 15.67
N THR A 497 4.46 -7.50 16.22
CA THR A 497 3.84 -7.39 17.53
C THR A 497 2.42 -7.95 17.53
N VAL A 498 1.63 -7.62 16.51
CA VAL A 498 0.24 -8.08 16.37
C VAL A 498 0.19 -9.60 16.17
N LEU A 499 1.04 -10.17 15.30
CA LEU A 499 1.14 -11.61 15.09
C LEU A 499 1.56 -12.35 16.37
N THR A 500 2.52 -11.78 17.11
CA THR A 500 2.92 -12.31 18.44
C THR A 500 1.76 -12.29 19.41
N GLN A 501 0.97 -11.19 19.48
CA GLN A 501 -0.22 -11.11 20.36
C GLN A 501 -1.24 -12.20 20.02
N MET A 502 -1.53 -12.41 18.72
CA MET A 502 -2.51 -13.41 18.27
C MET A 502 -2.04 -14.83 18.59
N ALA A 503 -0.77 -15.14 18.35
CA ALA A 503 -0.22 -16.46 18.66
C ALA A 503 -0.12 -16.72 20.18
N CYS A 504 0.35 -15.75 20.96
CA CYS A 504 0.44 -15.86 22.41
C CYS A 504 -0.93 -15.93 23.08
N GLU A 505 -1.97 -15.29 22.53
CA GLU A 505 -3.36 -15.41 23.01
C GLU A 505 -3.82 -16.88 22.96
N VAL A 506 -3.52 -17.59 21.86
CA VAL A 506 -3.88 -19.01 21.67
C VAL A 506 -3.05 -19.92 22.57
N ILE A 507 -1.73 -19.78 22.55
CA ILE A 507 -0.85 -20.64 23.35
C ILE A 507 -1.06 -20.39 24.84
N GLY A 508 -1.33 -19.15 25.23
CA GLY A 508 -1.47 -18.68 26.60
C GLY A 508 -0.16 -18.18 27.22
N CYS A 509 0.95 -18.15 26.45
CA CYS A 509 2.28 -17.77 26.97
C CYS A 509 2.48 -16.24 27.02
N PRO A 510 3.44 -15.76 27.82
CA PRO A 510 3.88 -14.36 27.79
C PRO A 510 4.44 -13.95 26.43
N MET A 511 4.32 -12.65 26.06
CA MET A 511 4.81 -12.10 24.79
C MET A 511 6.32 -12.27 24.60
N GLU A 512 7.09 -12.18 25.67
CA GLU A 512 8.55 -12.32 25.69
C GLU A 512 9.05 -13.73 25.39
N TYR A 513 8.17 -14.74 25.40
CA TYR A 513 8.52 -16.12 25.06
C TYR A 513 8.50 -16.35 23.53
N MET A 514 8.05 -15.38 22.73
CA MET A 514 7.96 -15.54 21.30
C MET A 514 8.88 -14.59 20.54
N THR A 515 9.71 -15.16 19.68
CA THR A 515 10.55 -14.45 18.70
C THR A 515 9.95 -14.58 17.31
N VAL A 516 10.01 -13.52 16.50
CA VAL A 516 9.53 -13.54 15.11
C VAL A 516 10.72 -13.57 14.16
N VAL A 517 10.71 -14.51 13.23
CA VAL A 517 11.60 -14.58 12.06
C VAL A 517 10.77 -14.32 10.83
N GLU A 518 11.11 -13.27 10.09
CA GLU A 518 10.31 -12.79 8.96
C GLU A 518 11.09 -12.68 7.65
N SER A 519 10.38 -12.82 6.54
CA SER A 519 10.81 -12.34 5.22
C SER A 519 12.20 -12.79 4.74
N ASP A 520 12.52 -14.07 4.88
CA ASP A 520 13.67 -14.75 4.26
C ASP A 520 13.15 -15.94 3.45
N THR A 521 13.27 -15.89 2.14
CA THR A 521 12.67 -16.88 1.22
C THR A 521 13.23 -18.30 1.35
N ASP A 522 14.31 -18.50 2.09
CA ASP A 522 14.86 -19.82 2.40
C ASP A 522 14.34 -20.40 3.72
N ILE A 523 13.93 -19.56 4.65
CA ILE A 523 13.68 -19.96 6.05
C ILE A 523 12.18 -19.93 6.36
N VAL A 524 11.47 -18.93 5.86
CA VAL A 524 10.06 -18.74 6.19
C VAL A 524 9.12 -19.37 5.16
N PRO A 525 7.91 -19.79 5.56
CA PRO A 525 6.91 -20.25 4.62
C PRO A 525 6.40 -19.10 3.73
N PHE A 526 5.71 -19.47 2.64
CA PHE A 526 5.22 -18.51 1.65
C PHE A 526 4.20 -17.54 2.23
N ASP A 527 4.40 -16.27 1.91
CA ASP A 527 3.45 -15.16 2.09
C ASP A 527 3.69 -14.18 0.93
N PRO A 528 2.65 -13.65 0.27
CA PRO A 528 2.83 -12.77 -0.89
C PRO A 528 3.51 -11.45 -0.54
N GLY A 529 3.52 -11.07 0.73
CA GLY A 529 4.09 -9.83 1.25
C GLY A 529 3.05 -8.94 1.90
N SER A 530 3.49 -7.82 2.48
CA SER A 530 2.62 -6.89 3.19
C SER A 530 2.07 -5.82 2.27
N TYR A 531 0.91 -6.09 1.70
CA TYR A 531 0.12 -5.18 0.86
C TYR A 531 -1.39 -5.47 1.01
N ALA A 532 -2.25 -4.71 0.35
CA ALA A 532 -3.71 -4.83 0.42
C ALA A 532 -4.25 -4.93 1.85
N SER A 533 -3.50 -4.44 2.83
CA SER A 533 -3.80 -4.50 4.27
C SER A 533 -4.05 -5.93 4.79
N SER A 534 -3.46 -6.95 4.17
CA SER A 534 -3.75 -8.38 4.42
C SER A 534 -3.19 -8.89 5.74
N THR A 535 -2.09 -8.34 6.26
CA THR A 535 -1.28 -8.99 7.30
C THR A 535 -2.05 -9.34 8.58
N THR A 536 -2.83 -8.41 9.16
CA THR A 536 -3.59 -8.73 10.39
C THR A 536 -4.69 -9.75 10.11
N TYR A 537 -5.40 -9.63 9.00
CA TYR A 537 -6.51 -10.49 8.64
C TYR A 537 -6.03 -11.84 8.11
N VAL A 538 -5.19 -11.87 7.08
CA VAL A 538 -4.77 -13.12 6.43
C VAL A 538 -3.66 -13.81 7.22
N THR A 539 -2.51 -13.14 7.41
CA THR A 539 -1.37 -13.74 8.12
C THR A 539 -1.68 -13.97 9.60
N GLY A 540 -2.46 -13.06 10.23
CA GLY A 540 -2.90 -13.20 11.61
C GLY A 540 -3.83 -14.40 11.83
N THR A 541 -4.71 -14.71 10.88
CA THR A 541 -5.57 -15.92 10.94
C THR A 541 -4.71 -17.18 10.81
N ALA A 542 -3.75 -17.21 9.88
CA ALA A 542 -2.81 -18.32 9.75
C ALA A 542 -1.95 -18.50 11.03
N ALA A 543 -1.51 -17.41 11.66
CA ALA A 543 -0.77 -17.45 12.92
C ALA A 543 -1.61 -18.03 14.08
N LYS A 544 -2.90 -17.63 14.16
CA LYS A 544 -3.84 -18.20 15.12
C LYS A 544 -3.99 -19.71 14.91
N MET A 545 -4.22 -20.17 13.68
CA MET A 545 -4.39 -21.61 13.36
C MET A 545 -3.11 -22.40 13.65
N ALA A 546 -1.93 -21.89 13.30
CA ALA A 546 -0.66 -22.53 13.60
C ALA A 546 -0.42 -22.64 15.12
N ALA A 547 -0.80 -21.62 15.89
CA ALA A 547 -0.75 -21.65 17.34
C ALA A 547 -1.71 -22.66 17.96
N GLU A 548 -2.91 -22.81 17.41
CA GLU A 548 -3.92 -23.81 17.83
C GLU A 548 -3.39 -25.23 17.61
N GLU A 549 -2.80 -25.50 16.45
CA GLU A 549 -2.19 -26.79 16.16
C GLU A 549 -1.03 -27.10 17.11
N LEU A 550 -0.12 -26.13 17.32
CA LEU A 550 1.00 -26.32 18.22
C LEU A 550 0.54 -26.55 19.68
N ARG A 551 -0.41 -25.75 20.16
CA ARG A 551 -0.97 -25.91 21.51
C ARG A 551 -1.57 -27.31 21.72
N THR A 552 -2.30 -27.82 20.74
CA THR A 552 -2.86 -29.17 20.76
C THR A 552 -1.76 -30.23 20.92
N LYS A 553 -0.68 -30.11 20.15
CA LYS A 553 0.50 -31.01 20.24
C LYS A 553 1.19 -30.91 21.60
N ILE A 554 1.36 -29.71 22.14
CA ILE A 554 1.97 -29.48 23.47
C ILE A 554 1.15 -30.20 24.56
N ILE A 555 -0.17 -30.01 24.57
CA ILE A 555 -1.05 -30.64 25.57
C ILE A 555 -1.00 -32.16 25.45
N ALA A 556 -0.98 -32.71 24.23
CA ALA A 556 -0.85 -34.14 24.01
C ALA A 556 0.48 -34.70 24.57
N LYS A 557 1.58 -33.96 24.44
CA LYS A 557 2.87 -34.34 25.02
C LYS A 557 2.87 -34.28 26.54
N PHE A 558 2.27 -33.29 27.15
CA PHE A 558 2.09 -33.27 28.61
C PHE A 558 1.29 -34.46 29.08
N ALA A 559 0.19 -34.82 28.37
CA ALA A 559 -0.61 -35.99 28.70
C ALA A 559 0.21 -37.29 28.63
N GLU A 560 1.05 -37.45 27.60
CA GLU A 560 1.99 -38.59 27.47
C GLU A 560 2.96 -38.64 28.66
N PHE A 561 3.58 -37.52 29.03
CA PHE A 561 4.51 -37.46 30.17
C PHE A 561 3.80 -37.63 31.53
N PHE A 562 2.55 -37.24 31.63
CA PHE A 562 1.74 -37.44 32.83
C PHE A 562 1.08 -38.83 32.89
N GLU A 563 1.18 -39.63 31.82
CA GLU A 563 0.52 -40.93 31.68
C GLU A 563 -0.99 -40.83 31.97
N THR A 564 -1.62 -39.86 31.29
CA THR A 564 -3.06 -39.56 31.45
C THR A 564 -3.69 -39.22 30.10
N ASP A 565 -5.03 -39.17 30.03
CA ASP A 565 -5.74 -38.72 28.83
C ASP A 565 -5.58 -37.19 28.66
N VAL A 566 -5.63 -36.73 27.40
CA VAL A 566 -5.48 -35.30 27.00
C VAL A 566 -6.49 -34.40 27.71
N GLU A 567 -7.72 -34.90 27.90
CA GLU A 567 -8.79 -34.18 28.57
C GLU A 567 -8.53 -33.91 30.04
N ASN A 568 -7.60 -34.60 30.66
CA ASN A 568 -7.19 -34.41 32.05
C ASN A 568 -6.05 -33.42 32.25
N VAL A 569 -5.53 -32.82 31.15
CA VAL A 569 -4.44 -31.84 31.21
C VAL A 569 -4.98 -30.44 30.99
N GLU A 570 -4.68 -29.55 31.91
CA GLU A 570 -4.86 -28.11 31.79
C GLU A 570 -3.51 -27.46 31.55
N PHE A 571 -3.40 -26.61 30.50
CA PHE A 571 -2.19 -25.86 30.16
C PHE A 571 -2.50 -24.38 30.07
N ASP A 572 -1.84 -23.57 30.90
CA ASP A 572 -2.04 -22.11 30.98
C ASP A 572 -1.16 -21.29 30.03
N GLY A 573 -0.28 -22.00 29.26
CA GLY A 573 0.70 -21.41 28.34
C GLY A 573 2.14 -21.48 28.86
N VAL A 574 2.34 -21.79 30.12
CA VAL A 574 3.64 -21.98 30.79
C VAL A 574 3.68 -23.30 31.54
N VAL A 575 2.67 -23.57 32.35
CA VAL A 575 2.60 -24.76 33.19
C VAL A 575 1.42 -25.63 32.79
N ALA A 576 1.66 -26.92 32.68
CA ALA A 576 0.62 -27.91 32.55
C ALA A 576 0.39 -28.62 33.90
N THR A 577 -0.89 -28.86 34.22
CA THR A 577 -1.29 -29.54 35.47
C THR A 577 -2.41 -30.54 35.15
N THR A 578 -2.39 -31.72 35.78
CA THR A 578 -3.55 -32.61 35.72
C THR A 578 -4.73 -32.02 36.49
N LYS A 579 -5.97 -32.29 36.05
CA LYS A 579 -7.19 -31.74 36.68
C LYS A 579 -7.32 -32.09 38.16
N ASP A 580 -6.77 -33.23 38.58
CA ASP A 580 -6.70 -33.64 39.99
C ASP A 580 -5.56 -32.99 40.78
N GLY A 581 -4.73 -32.21 40.12
CA GLY A 581 -3.56 -31.54 40.72
C GLY A 581 -2.38 -32.45 41.08
N SER A 582 -2.44 -33.74 40.72
CA SER A 582 -1.44 -34.71 41.13
C SER A 582 -0.08 -34.59 40.41
N LYS A 583 -0.11 -34.08 39.18
CA LYS A 583 1.11 -33.88 38.36
C LYS A 583 1.12 -32.46 37.79
N THR A 584 2.28 -31.84 37.78
CA THR A 584 2.54 -30.52 37.19
C THR A 584 3.88 -30.48 36.52
N MET A 585 4.04 -29.76 35.41
CA MET A 585 5.31 -29.57 34.69
C MET A 585 5.28 -28.25 33.91
N ASP A 586 6.41 -27.56 33.99
CA ASP A 586 6.65 -26.32 33.21
C ASP A 586 7.06 -26.67 31.78
N ILE A 587 6.70 -25.82 30.79
CA ILE A 587 7.07 -25.99 29.37
C ILE A 587 8.59 -26.02 29.18
N HIS A 588 9.35 -25.24 29.98
CA HIS A 588 10.81 -25.24 29.94
C HIS A 588 11.42 -26.56 30.49
N GLN A 589 10.65 -27.34 31.24
CA GLN A 589 11.04 -28.69 31.67
C GLN A 589 10.66 -29.75 30.65
N LEU A 590 9.57 -29.56 29.92
CA LEU A 590 9.10 -30.47 28.86
C LEU A 590 9.99 -30.37 27.63
N ALA A 591 10.23 -29.17 27.13
CA ALA A 591 10.85 -28.90 25.82
C ALA A 591 12.20 -29.63 25.63
N PRO A 592 13.19 -29.59 26.56
CA PRO A 592 14.44 -30.32 26.38
C PRO A 592 14.25 -31.84 26.41
N LYS A 593 13.24 -32.36 27.11
CA LYS A 593 12.95 -33.80 27.17
C LYS A 593 12.38 -34.34 25.85
N LEU A 594 11.72 -33.49 25.07
CA LEU A 594 11.15 -33.85 23.75
C LEU A 594 12.25 -34.12 22.71
N LEU A 595 13.43 -33.57 22.89
CA LEU A 595 14.52 -33.64 21.91
C LEU A 595 15.59 -34.71 22.23
N VAL A 596 15.34 -35.57 23.23
CA VAL A 596 16.25 -36.59 23.67
C VAL A 596 15.61 -37.97 23.55
N GLY A 597 16.40 -38.93 23.06
CA GLY A 597 15.99 -40.36 22.97
C GLY A 597 15.43 -40.75 21.60
N VAL A 598 15.00 -42.01 21.52
CA VAL A 598 14.57 -42.63 20.24
C VAL A 598 13.24 -42.06 19.72
N LYS A 599 12.46 -41.45 20.61
CA LYS A 599 11.18 -40.79 20.30
C LYS A 599 11.30 -39.26 20.28
N ALA A 600 12.52 -38.75 20.05
CA ALA A 600 12.73 -37.30 20.00
C ALA A 600 11.88 -36.64 18.91
N GLU A 601 11.21 -35.55 19.24
CA GLU A 601 10.30 -34.82 18.35
C GLU A 601 10.39 -33.31 18.64
N GLN A 602 10.68 -32.53 17.60
CA GLN A 602 10.53 -31.07 17.68
C GLN A 602 9.08 -30.70 17.36
N LEU A 603 8.40 -30.07 18.30
CA LEU A 603 7.02 -29.65 18.08
C LEU A 603 6.96 -28.37 17.27
N SER A 604 6.13 -28.38 16.24
CA SER A 604 5.74 -27.20 15.48
C SER A 604 4.24 -27.24 15.11
N GLY A 605 3.65 -26.07 14.95
CA GLY A 605 2.35 -25.89 14.32
C GLY A 605 2.53 -25.15 13.01
N PHE A 606 1.86 -25.60 11.96
CA PHE A 606 1.91 -25.01 10.64
C PHE A 606 0.49 -24.81 10.08
N ALA A 607 0.22 -23.62 9.57
CA ALA A 607 -1.05 -23.36 8.89
C ALA A 607 -0.84 -22.52 7.65
N THR A 608 -1.65 -22.80 6.63
CA THR A 608 -1.85 -21.94 5.46
C THR A 608 -3.30 -21.53 5.43
N TRP A 609 -3.56 -20.24 5.29
CA TRP A 609 -4.90 -19.70 5.22
C TRP A 609 -5.00 -18.65 4.11
N GLY A 610 -6.12 -18.68 3.39
CA GLY A 610 -6.52 -17.70 2.39
C GLY A 610 -8.00 -17.43 2.48
N SER A 611 -8.42 -16.20 2.23
CA SER A 611 -9.82 -15.81 2.36
C SER A 611 -10.56 -15.85 1.03
N HIS A 612 -11.81 -16.31 1.07
CA HIS A 612 -12.75 -16.19 -0.03
C HIS A 612 -13.44 -14.83 -0.09
N THR A 613 -13.33 -14.03 0.97
CA THR A 613 -13.90 -12.70 1.10
C THR A 613 -12.82 -11.67 1.42
N SER A 614 -13.13 -10.41 1.22
CA SER A 614 -12.29 -9.27 1.60
C SER A 614 -13.10 -8.31 2.48
N PRO A 615 -13.36 -8.67 3.76
CA PRO A 615 -14.26 -7.91 4.61
C PRO A 615 -13.76 -6.47 4.76
N PRO A 616 -14.64 -5.48 4.48
CA PRO A 616 -14.20 -4.10 4.46
C PRO A 616 -14.08 -3.51 5.86
N PRO A 617 -12.93 -2.93 6.23
CA PRO A 617 -12.91 -1.93 7.28
C PRO A 617 -13.65 -0.70 6.80
N PHE A 618 -14.29 0.00 7.71
CA PHE A 618 -15.05 1.22 7.44
C PHE A 618 -14.51 2.38 8.26
N MET A 619 -14.46 3.57 7.65
CA MET A 619 -14.03 4.80 8.32
C MET A 619 -15.00 5.94 8.01
N ALA A 620 -15.41 6.63 9.06
CA ALA A 620 -16.09 7.90 8.97
C ALA A 620 -15.19 9.00 9.52
N SER A 621 -15.11 10.13 8.81
CA SER A 621 -14.29 11.26 9.23
C SER A 621 -15.01 12.59 9.11
N ILE A 622 -14.66 13.51 10.01
CA ILE A 622 -15.05 14.91 9.94
C ILE A 622 -13.78 15.75 10.03
N ALA A 623 -13.56 16.60 9.03
CA ALA A 623 -12.50 17.60 9.02
C ALA A 623 -13.06 18.94 9.53
N GLU A 624 -12.31 19.61 10.37
CA GLU A 624 -12.53 20.99 10.77
C GLU A 624 -11.39 21.85 10.28
N VAL A 625 -11.71 22.85 9.44
CA VAL A 625 -10.70 23.75 8.88
C VAL A 625 -11.05 25.19 9.14
N LYS A 626 -10.04 26.08 9.07
CA LYS A 626 -10.24 27.51 8.86
C LYS A 626 -9.65 27.93 7.54
N VAL A 627 -10.35 28.78 6.81
CA VAL A 627 -9.95 29.31 5.51
C VAL A 627 -9.69 30.79 5.62
N ASP A 628 -8.54 31.24 5.12
CA ASP A 628 -8.17 32.62 5.02
C ASP A 628 -8.84 33.24 3.79
N LYS A 629 -9.78 34.16 4.00
CA LYS A 629 -10.57 34.81 2.94
C LYS A 629 -9.73 35.71 2.02
N GLN A 630 -8.53 36.13 2.43
CA GLN A 630 -7.65 36.99 1.63
C GLN A 630 -6.74 36.18 0.69
N THR A 631 -6.39 34.95 1.09
CA THR A 631 -5.38 34.16 0.37
C THR A 631 -5.88 32.80 -0.12
N GLY A 632 -7.02 32.36 0.35
CA GLY A 632 -7.51 30.98 0.14
C GLY A 632 -6.74 29.91 0.92
N LYS A 633 -5.80 30.30 1.82
CA LYS A 633 -5.05 29.32 2.61
C LYS A 633 -5.96 28.54 3.55
N VAL A 634 -5.91 27.22 3.45
CA VAL A 634 -6.63 26.29 4.33
C VAL A 634 -5.72 25.87 5.47
N ILE A 635 -6.23 25.87 6.68
CA ILE A 635 -5.50 25.47 7.88
C ILE A 635 -6.36 24.43 8.60
N PRO A 636 -5.96 23.16 8.63
CA PRO A 636 -6.62 22.15 9.43
C PRO A 636 -6.58 22.51 10.92
N LEU A 637 -7.71 22.40 11.60
CA LEU A 637 -7.83 22.64 13.04
C LEU A 637 -7.95 21.32 13.79
N HIS A 638 -8.93 20.51 13.39
CA HIS A 638 -9.18 19.19 13.95
C HIS A 638 -9.52 18.20 12.83
N PHE A 639 -9.13 16.95 13.01
CA PHE A 639 -9.55 15.86 12.16
C PHE A 639 -10.05 14.70 13.03
N TYR A 640 -11.35 14.45 12.97
CA TYR A 640 -12.02 13.41 13.75
C TYR A 640 -12.16 12.16 12.88
N SER A 641 -11.80 11.00 13.43
CA SER A 641 -11.84 9.72 12.72
C SER A 641 -12.41 8.65 13.63
N CYS A 642 -13.42 7.95 13.16
CA CYS A 642 -13.92 6.74 13.80
C CYS A 642 -13.81 5.57 12.81
N ILE A 643 -13.31 4.43 13.29
CA ILE A 643 -12.99 3.29 12.44
C ILE A 643 -13.62 2.02 13.00
N ASP A 644 -14.28 1.24 12.11
CA ASP A 644 -14.57 -0.16 12.33
C ASP A 644 -13.54 -1.01 11.58
N CYS A 645 -12.62 -1.62 12.31
CA CYS A 645 -11.65 -2.58 11.80
C CYS A 645 -11.84 -3.98 12.43
N GLY A 646 -13.06 -4.31 12.83
CA GLY A 646 -13.35 -5.49 13.62
C GLY A 646 -12.76 -5.37 15.03
N THR A 647 -12.36 -6.47 15.61
CA THR A 647 -11.65 -6.45 16.91
C THR A 647 -10.30 -5.75 16.80
N VAL A 648 -10.09 -4.73 17.62
CA VAL A 648 -8.81 -3.99 17.69
C VAL A 648 -7.77 -4.80 18.46
N ILE A 649 -6.86 -5.47 17.74
CA ILE A 649 -5.85 -6.37 18.35
C ILE A 649 -4.90 -5.60 19.27
N ASN A 650 -4.37 -4.46 18.80
CA ASN A 650 -3.51 -3.56 19.57
C ASN A 650 -3.95 -2.10 19.40
N PRO A 651 -4.65 -1.52 20.37
CA PRO A 651 -5.19 -0.16 20.26
C PRO A 651 -4.13 0.92 20.00
N LYS A 652 -2.94 0.79 20.62
CA LYS A 652 -1.85 1.74 20.45
C LYS A 652 -1.34 1.77 19.01
N LEU A 653 -1.08 0.59 18.44
CA LEU A 653 -0.56 0.48 17.07
C LEU A 653 -1.64 0.81 16.03
N ALA A 654 -2.89 0.42 16.28
CA ALA A 654 -4.02 0.77 15.42
C ALA A 654 -4.20 2.30 15.33
N ARG A 655 -4.19 3.01 16.47
CA ARG A 655 -4.28 4.46 16.51
C ARG A 655 -3.17 5.14 15.71
N VAL A 656 -1.91 4.69 15.85
CA VAL A 656 -0.78 5.22 15.08
C VAL A 656 -0.97 5.04 13.57
N GLN A 657 -1.61 3.93 13.13
CA GLN A 657 -1.93 3.74 11.71
C GLN A 657 -2.97 4.74 11.22
N VAL A 658 -4.00 5.05 12.03
CA VAL A 658 -5.02 6.06 11.68
C VAL A 658 -4.39 7.44 11.56
N GLU A 659 -3.68 7.89 12.59
CA GLU A 659 -3.03 9.20 12.61
C GLU A 659 -2.05 9.37 11.45
N GLY A 660 -1.23 8.34 11.16
CA GLY A 660 -0.29 8.36 10.04
C GLY A 660 -0.96 8.41 8.67
N GLY A 661 -2.11 7.75 8.48
CA GLY A 661 -2.87 7.81 7.23
C GLY A 661 -3.57 9.15 7.02
N VAL A 662 -4.14 9.72 8.08
CA VAL A 662 -4.77 11.05 8.04
C VAL A 662 -3.74 12.13 7.69
N VAL A 663 -2.51 12.06 8.22
CA VAL A 663 -1.44 13.01 7.87
C VAL A 663 -1.10 12.95 6.38
N GLN A 664 -0.99 11.73 5.82
CA GLN A 664 -0.78 11.56 4.37
C GLN A 664 -1.96 12.11 3.55
N ALA A 665 -3.20 11.91 4.03
CA ALA A 665 -4.39 12.44 3.37
C ALA A 665 -4.45 13.99 3.39
N ILE A 666 -4.06 14.63 4.49
CA ILE A 666 -3.92 16.09 4.58
C ILE A 666 -2.84 16.57 3.60
N GLY A 667 -1.72 15.84 3.49
CA GLY A 667 -0.66 16.11 2.53
C GLY A 667 -1.17 16.08 1.10
N MET A 668 -1.86 15.01 0.71
CA MET A 668 -2.47 14.84 -0.61
C MET A 668 -3.52 15.92 -0.90
N ALA A 669 -4.34 16.27 0.10
CA ALA A 669 -5.39 17.26 -0.07
C ALA A 669 -4.87 18.68 -0.32
N LEU A 670 -3.79 19.10 0.35
CA LEU A 670 -3.40 20.52 0.46
C LEU A 670 -2.01 20.88 -0.07
N TYR A 671 -1.06 19.91 -0.14
CA TYR A 671 0.37 20.26 -0.30
C TYR A 671 1.10 19.47 -1.37
N GLU A 672 0.85 18.17 -1.47
CA GLU A 672 1.66 17.25 -2.26
C GLU A 672 1.27 17.32 -3.75
N ASP A 673 2.27 17.49 -4.62
CA ASP A 673 2.06 17.62 -6.06
C ASP A 673 3.28 17.14 -6.84
N VAL A 674 3.09 16.20 -7.75
CA VAL A 674 4.11 15.73 -8.69
C VAL A 674 3.98 16.54 -9.97
N ARG A 675 4.93 17.46 -10.21
CA ARG A 675 4.90 18.35 -11.36
C ARG A 675 6.02 18.05 -12.34
N TYR A 676 5.67 18.03 -13.61
CA TYR A 676 6.61 17.88 -14.71
C TYR A 676 6.71 19.16 -15.52
N SER A 677 7.92 19.44 -16.03
CA SER A 677 8.13 20.49 -17.03
C SER A 677 7.65 20.04 -18.40
N ASN A 678 7.59 20.96 -19.37
CA ASN A 678 7.13 20.71 -20.74
C ASN A 678 7.99 19.68 -21.52
N ASN A 679 9.11 19.24 -20.98
CA ASN A 679 9.97 18.20 -21.56
C ASN A 679 9.98 16.90 -20.73
N GLY A 680 9.02 16.76 -19.81
CA GLY A 680 8.85 15.55 -18.99
C GLY A 680 9.80 15.44 -17.79
N ARG A 681 10.59 16.47 -17.47
CA ARG A 681 11.49 16.46 -16.30
C ARG A 681 10.66 16.72 -15.02
N LEU A 682 10.85 15.88 -14.02
CA LEU A 682 10.25 16.09 -12.70
C LEU A 682 10.83 17.35 -12.02
N GLU A 683 9.99 18.32 -11.71
CA GLU A 683 10.35 19.56 -11.00
C GLU A 683 10.33 19.39 -9.49
N THR A 684 9.42 18.56 -8.99
CA THR A 684 9.25 18.28 -7.55
C THR A 684 10.06 17.04 -7.13
N ASN A 685 11.37 17.07 -7.40
CA ASN A 685 12.27 15.93 -7.26
C ASN A 685 13.01 15.83 -5.92
N ASN A 686 12.69 16.68 -4.96
CA ASN A 686 13.31 16.69 -3.63
C ASN A 686 12.36 17.34 -2.60
N LEU A 687 12.65 17.24 -1.30
CA LEU A 687 11.79 17.76 -0.23
C LEU A 687 11.77 19.30 -0.12
N MET A 688 12.60 20.02 -0.89
CA MET A 688 12.52 21.49 -1.00
C MET A 688 11.39 21.90 -1.96
N THR A 689 11.08 21.08 -2.95
CA THR A 689 10.07 21.36 -3.98
C THR A 689 8.80 20.50 -3.82
N TYR A 690 8.93 19.24 -3.42
CA TYR A 690 7.81 18.37 -3.04
C TYR A 690 7.50 18.58 -1.56
N LYS A 691 6.33 19.12 -1.24
CA LYS A 691 5.96 19.50 0.13
C LYS A 691 5.12 18.42 0.80
N ILE A 692 5.63 17.86 1.88
CA ILE A 692 4.87 17.03 2.82
C ILE A 692 4.49 17.85 4.05
N PRO A 693 3.35 17.60 4.69
CA PRO A 693 2.94 18.35 5.89
C PRO A 693 3.90 18.14 7.06
N THR A 694 4.12 19.20 7.81
CA THR A 694 4.83 19.17 9.08
C THR A 694 3.84 19.10 10.25
N ARG A 695 4.32 18.95 11.49
CA ARG A 695 3.45 18.95 12.67
C ARG A 695 2.58 20.22 12.81
N GLN A 696 3.01 21.33 12.23
CA GLN A 696 2.27 22.60 12.26
C GLN A 696 1.13 22.68 11.25
N ASP A 697 1.13 21.78 10.26
CA ASP A 697 0.19 21.81 9.13
C ASP A 697 -1.02 20.90 9.32
N ILE A 698 -1.05 20.04 10.33
CA ILE A 698 -2.02 18.95 10.45
C ILE A 698 -3.13 19.15 11.50
N GLY A 699 -3.06 20.18 12.33
CA GLY A 699 -4.02 20.40 13.43
C GLY A 699 -3.99 19.31 14.51
N GLU A 700 -5.12 19.09 15.19
CA GLU A 700 -5.28 18.02 16.18
C GLU A 700 -6.01 16.81 15.57
N LEU A 701 -5.49 15.61 15.83
CA LEU A 701 -6.04 14.36 15.34
C LEU A 701 -6.78 13.64 16.47
N HIS A 702 -8.04 13.31 16.22
CA HIS A 702 -8.90 12.59 17.17
C HIS A 702 -9.29 11.25 16.56
N THR A 703 -8.96 10.15 17.24
CA THR A 703 -9.19 8.79 16.74
C THR A 703 -9.98 7.99 17.76
N ASP A 704 -11.02 7.33 17.30
CA ASP A 704 -11.79 6.35 18.08
C ASP A 704 -12.14 5.13 17.24
N PHE A 705 -12.61 4.07 17.89
CA PHE A 705 -12.96 2.80 17.27
C PHE A 705 -14.34 2.36 17.73
N VAL A 706 -15.06 1.72 16.78
CA VAL A 706 -16.17 0.83 17.10
C VAL A 706 -15.76 -0.58 16.68
N GLU A 707 -16.07 -1.57 17.49
CA GLU A 707 -15.60 -2.94 17.28
C GLU A 707 -16.74 -3.84 16.85
N SER A 708 -16.81 -4.15 15.53
CA SER A 708 -17.55 -5.29 15.03
C SER A 708 -16.76 -6.59 15.25
N TYR A 709 -17.34 -7.73 14.94
CA TYR A 709 -16.65 -9.01 14.97
C TYR A 709 -16.74 -9.66 13.61
N GLU A 710 -15.59 -9.77 12.93
CA GLU A 710 -15.49 -10.42 11.62
C GLU A 710 -15.32 -11.94 11.80
N PRO A 711 -16.32 -12.76 11.44
CA PRO A 711 -16.27 -14.19 11.73
C PRO A 711 -15.15 -14.92 10.97
N THR A 712 -14.72 -14.42 9.82
CA THR A 712 -13.67 -15.02 9.01
C THR A 712 -12.26 -14.62 9.46
N GLY A 713 -12.13 -13.53 10.22
CA GLY A 713 -10.84 -13.01 10.69
C GLY A 713 -10.39 -13.59 12.02
N GLY A 714 -9.08 -13.74 12.21
CA GLY A 714 -8.49 -14.15 13.49
C GLY A 714 -8.92 -13.23 14.63
N PHE A 715 -9.61 -13.78 15.61
CA PHE A 715 -10.20 -13.04 16.75
C PHE A 715 -11.23 -11.98 16.37
N GLY A 716 -11.78 -12.00 15.17
CA GLY A 716 -12.76 -11.04 14.70
C GLY A 716 -12.15 -9.75 14.12
N ALA A 717 -10.86 -9.74 13.80
CA ALA A 717 -10.19 -8.58 13.25
C ALA A 717 -10.39 -8.45 11.74
N LYS A 718 -10.49 -7.20 11.26
CA LYS A 718 -10.34 -6.80 9.85
C LYS A 718 -9.03 -6.05 9.67
N SER A 719 -8.85 -5.44 8.51
CA SER A 719 -7.68 -4.58 8.24
C SER A 719 -7.86 -3.16 8.78
N ILE A 720 -6.76 -2.39 8.82
CA ILE A 720 -6.78 -0.96 9.15
C ILE A 720 -5.77 -0.16 8.31
N GLY A 721 -4.83 -0.85 7.65
CA GLY A 721 -3.65 -0.22 7.07
C GLY A 721 -3.92 0.87 6.03
N GLU A 722 -4.97 0.76 5.23
CA GLU A 722 -5.20 1.63 4.07
C GLU A 722 -6.46 2.49 4.14
N VAL A 723 -7.55 2.04 4.78
CA VAL A 723 -8.81 2.80 4.88
C VAL A 723 -8.58 4.23 5.41
N VAL A 724 -7.58 4.39 6.24
CA VAL A 724 -7.25 5.59 7.02
C VAL A 724 -6.76 6.80 6.20
N ILE A 725 -6.47 6.63 4.90
CA ILE A 725 -6.11 7.73 4.00
C ILE A 725 -7.31 8.19 3.13
N ASN A 726 -8.33 7.36 2.98
CA ASN A 726 -9.33 7.52 1.92
C ASN A 726 -10.31 8.68 2.15
N THR A 727 -10.56 9.08 3.40
CA THR A 727 -11.55 10.11 3.75
C THR A 727 -11.01 11.53 3.70
N GLY A 728 -9.68 11.73 3.73
CA GLY A 728 -9.12 13.06 4.02
C GLY A 728 -9.38 14.10 2.95
N CYS A 729 -9.16 13.76 1.67
CA CYS A 729 -9.40 14.71 0.58
C CYS A 729 -10.86 15.17 0.49
N PRO A 730 -11.87 14.27 0.47
CA PRO A 730 -13.25 14.70 0.37
C PRO A 730 -13.78 15.37 1.65
N ALA A 731 -13.32 14.98 2.85
CA ALA A 731 -13.73 15.64 4.09
C ALA A 731 -13.19 17.09 4.16
N ILE A 732 -11.93 17.31 3.78
CA ILE A 732 -11.34 18.66 3.75
C ILE A 732 -12.00 19.50 2.66
N GLN A 733 -12.28 18.96 1.47
CA GLN A 733 -12.99 19.66 0.40
C GLN A 733 -14.37 20.12 0.87
N HIS A 734 -15.13 19.25 1.52
CA HIS A 734 -16.46 19.59 2.04
C HIS A 734 -16.36 20.66 3.14
N ALA A 735 -15.36 20.60 4.01
CA ALA A 735 -15.13 21.63 5.03
C ALA A 735 -14.79 23.00 4.41
N ILE A 736 -13.98 23.04 3.35
CA ILE A 736 -13.65 24.26 2.60
C ILE A 736 -14.92 24.82 1.94
N LYS A 737 -15.71 23.96 1.30
CA LYS A 737 -16.97 24.36 0.65
C LYS A 737 -17.95 24.95 1.65
N ASN A 738 -18.11 24.33 2.82
CA ASN A 738 -18.96 24.86 3.89
C ASN A 738 -18.43 26.19 4.43
N ALA A 739 -17.11 26.34 4.58
CA ALA A 739 -16.51 27.58 5.07
C ALA A 739 -16.73 28.75 4.13
N VAL A 740 -16.42 28.60 2.84
CA VAL A 740 -16.31 29.74 1.90
C VAL A 740 -16.96 29.50 0.54
N GLY A 741 -17.78 28.47 0.38
CA GLY A 741 -18.48 28.14 -0.88
C GLY A 741 -17.60 27.53 -1.97
N ALA A 742 -16.30 27.32 -1.71
CA ALA A 742 -15.35 26.88 -2.73
C ALA A 742 -15.48 25.37 -3.04
N ASP A 743 -16.15 25.01 -4.13
CA ASP A 743 -16.24 23.64 -4.65
C ASP A 743 -14.99 23.33 -5.51
N VAL A 744 -13.86 23.07 -4.84
CA VAL A 744 -12.61 22.74 -5.52
C VAL A 744 -12.60 21.28 -5.91
N ARG A 745 -12.50 21.00 -7.21
CA ARG A 745 -12.57 19.66 -7.82
C ARG A 745 -11.23 19.14 -8.34
N THR A 746 -10.13 19.83 -8.03
CA THR A 746 -8.78 19.51 -8.49
C THR A 746 -7.81 19.52 -7.31
N LEU A 747 -7.24 18.37 -7.00
CA LEU A 747 -6.20 18.26 -5.98
C LEU A 747 -4.81 18.69 -6.52
N PRO A 748 -3.88 19.10 -5.66
CA PRO A 748 -4.12 19.55 -4.30
C PRO A 748 -4.93 20.85 -4.30
N MET A 749 -5.71 21.08 -3.23
CA MET A 749 -6.51 22.30 -3.03
C MET A 749 -5.61 23.43 -2.54
N THR A 750 -4.78 23.95 -3.45
CA THR A 750 -3.85 25.05 -3.16
C THR A 750 -4.58 26.32 -2.76
N PRO A 751 -3.93 27.26 -2.05
CA PRO A 751 -4.54 28.55 -1.70
C PRO A 751 -5.11 29.28 -2.91
N GLU A 752 -4.41 29.26 -4.05
CA GLU A 752 -4.88 29.87 -5.31
C GLU A 752 -6.17 29.23 -5.79
N LYS A 753 -6.26 27.88 -5.87
CA LYS A 753 -7.47 27.18 -6.31
C LYS A 753 -8.65 27.45 -5.39
N VAL A 754 -8.43 27.46 -4.08
CA VAL A 754 -9.47 27.76 -3.08
C VAL A 754 -9.93 29.22 -3.23
N PHE A 755 -9.01 30.18 -3.35
CA PHE A 755 -9.34 31.59 -3.51
C PHE A 755 -10.14 31.85 -4.80
N MET A 756 -9.73 31.23 -5.92
CA MET A 756 -10.43 31.37 -7.20
C MET A 756 -11.85 30.77 -7.18
N ALA A 757 -12.03 29.65 -6.47
CA ALA A 757 -13.34 28.98 -6.35
C ALA A 757 -14.23 29.55 -5.22
N MET A 758 -13.73 30.45 -4.38
CA MET A 758 -14.45 31.03 -3.24
C MET A 758 -15.59 31.93 -3.72
N ASP A 759 -16.74 31.86 -3.05
CA ASP A 759 -17.84 32.78 -3.29
C ASP A 759 -17.41 34.24 -3.12
N GLU A 760 -17.80 35.12 -4.05
CA GLU A 760 -17.43 36.55 -4.04
C GLU A 760 -17.80 37.26 -2.72
N LYS A 761 -18.90 36.88 -2.07
CA LYS A 761 -19.33 37.43 -0.78
C LYS A 761 -18.37 37.20 0.37
N TYR A 762 -17.43 36.24 0.21
CA TYR A 762 -16.43 35.90 1.22
C TYR A 762 -15.03 36.46 0.89
N LYS A 763 -14.78 36.94 -0.32
CA LYS A 763 -13.50 37.58 -0.68
C LYS A 763 -13.36 38.92 0.02
N VAL A 764 -12.22 39.16 0.69
CA VAL A 764 -11.93 40.37 1.48
C VAL A 764 -10.76 41.13 0.89
#